data_fdb1cc649ca40744468d6c7b74bb83df
#
_entry.id   fdb1cc649ca40744468d6c7b74bb83df
#
_cell.length_a   1.000
_cell.length_b   1.000
_cell.length_c   1.000
_cell.angle_alpha   90.00
_cell.angle_beta   90.00
_cell.angle_gamma   90.00
#
_symmetry.space_group_name_H-M   'P 1'
#
loop_
_entity.id
_entity.type
_entity.pdbx_description
1 polymer ?
#
loop_
_entity_poly.entity_id
_entity_poly.type
_entity_poly.pdbx_seq_one_letter_code
_entity_poly.pdbx_strand_id
1 'polypeptide(L)'
;MGGRLVLLFVMCTGLVSADRKLTVVEKIRGDGDLSQFLSLLERNVVANTTLHYRQMTLFAPTNEAFQRFNGELDDSLVLYHIANLATTLSNMDYAISTDLDGNPPLWVTTRRGAMHDDIYVNNAKVYVTRSYQAVNRNNKLQVLHVIDQVLLPLQPHGPSSISSPVYNPNAYHFLEHSDLFNIGQHRLRSFRQKVNQLKKSKVFDADGRHTFFIPVDEGFKPTTRSDLIDEKVVDGHVIPHHVLFTHATPDTKEFETLAFGDNVKVIISFSTVMNGNDEITYVKSNTVAGDAKHARGVVLADIVRANIPVKNGVVHLIQRPLMVVDTTVIDFLKGIEKEDGPLCKFYEVIMDLGANNQFFNELTLAKDITLFAPSNEAWADFSVQNIIRNHQKLRDILHLHLVRERLPMDAIIHNNMNQIYQAPTASPRKYLYFNVLTRGQNQTLTVEGGGVNATVTLPNIAATNGFVHIIDRVLGVPYTTVFEKLKTDPMLNITYNLGKRQMFNQQLNDMEHRYTYFVPRDHAWLKFQIKHPSAFKSLFREDFGYFTKQILERHVIRAGRAYTVSDLKLLANETHPFVLPTSRDPLRLRVKESDKNYYVEWNGHWIHVFRPDVECTNGIIHVIDEPFVLESDIRATGSAQRVSIASTYFVLFLSFCFVRILEN
;
A
#
# COMPACT_ATOMS: atom_id res chain seq x y z
N MET A 1 60.55 75.75 21.22
CA MET A 1 60.31 75.21 19.90
C MET A 1 59.15 74.23 19.98
N GLY A 2 57.96 74.70 19.63
CA GLY A 2 56.71 73.93 19.73
C GLY A 2 56.28 73.40 18.38
N GLY A 3 56.08 72.13 18.32
CA GLY A 3 55.47 71.46 17.15
C GLY A 3 53.99 71.18 17.41
N ARG A 4 53.07 71.88 16.75
CA ARG A 4 51.64 71.61 16.78
C ARG A 4 51.29 70.45 15.90
N LEU A 5 50.79 69.39 16.48
CA LEU A 5 50.21 68.24 15.77
C LEU A 5 48.73 68.57 15.39
N VAL A 6 48.48 68.67 14.08
CA VAL A 6 47.09 68.85 13.58
C VAL A 6 46.51 67.47 13.32
N LEU A 7 45.54 67.05 14.13
CA LEU A 7 44.75 65.83 13.89
C LEU A 7 43.65 66.17 12.87
N LEU A 8 43.78 65.58 11.65
CA LEU A 8 42.72 65.57 10.64
C LEU A 8 41.71 64.50 11.03
N PHE A 9 40.51 64.88 11.46
CA PHE A 9 39.36 63.99 11.59
C PHE A 9 38.71 63.79 10.22
N VAL A 10 38.96 62.68 9.60
CA VAL A 10 38.20 62.23 8.42
C VAL A 10 36.90 61.61 8.90
N MET A 11 35.80 62.36 8.83
CA MET A 11 34.46 61.81 8.99
C MET A 11 34.16 60.93 7.76
N CYS A 12 34.34 59.63 7.88
CA CYS A 12 33.69 58.64 7.00
C CYS A 12 32.18 58.61 7.32
N THR A 13 31.40 59.37 6.60
CA THR A 13 29.95 59.15 6.51
C THR A 13 29.72 57.89 5.73
N GLY A 14 29.75 56.75 6.41
CA GLY A 14 29.23 55.51 5.89
C GLY A 14 27.75 55.67 5.59
N LEU A 15 27.42 55.88 4.33
CA LEU A 15 26.06 55.65 3.83
C LEU A 15 25.72 54.19 4.13
N VAL A 16 25.07 53.93 5.25
CA VAL A 16 24.31 52.67 5.49
C VAL A 16 23.17 52.73 4.47
N SER A 17 23.41 52.16 3.31
CA SER A 17 22.33 51.81 2.40
C SER A 17 21.45 50.83 3.17
N ALA A 18 20.39 51.33 3.75
CA ALA A 18 19.32 50.51 4.28
C ALA A 18 18.84 49.72 3.06
N ASP A 19 19.11 48.43 3.03
CA ASP A 19 18.60 47.50 2.02
C ASP A 19 17.09 47.67 1.95
N ARG A 20 16.63 48.42 0.95
CA ARG A 20 15.19 48.68 0.76
C ARG A 20 14.52 47.38 0.43
N LYS A 21 13.76 46.87 1.41
CA LYS A 21 12.97 45.66 1.20
C LYS A 21 12.07 45.84 -0.01
N LEU A 22 12.18 44.93 -0.99
CA LEU A 22 11.40 44.95 -2.23
C LEU A 22 9.91 44.91 -1.89
N THR A 23 9.09 45.62 -2.64
CA THR A 23 7.62 45.43 -2.58
C THR A 23 7.23 44.06 -3.11
N VAL A 24 6.01 43.61 -2.80
CA VAL A 24 5.50 42.31 -3.36
C VAL A 24 5.49 42.35 -4.88
N VAL A 25 5.13 43.49 -5.50
CA VAL A 25 5.18 43.65 -6.97
C VAL A 25 6.60 43.47 -7.52
N GLU A 26 7.58 44.15 -6.89
CA GLU A 26 8.98 44.04 -7.31
C GLU A 26 9.51 42.63 -7.10
N LYS A 27 9.08 41.95 -6.03
CA LYS A 27 9.45 40.56 -5.75
C LYS A 27 8.90 39.59 -6.81
N ILE A 28 7.62 39.70 -7.19
CA ILE A 28 7.02 38.85 -8.25
C ILE A 28 7.65 39.15 -9.59
N ARG A 29 7.89 40.43 -9.93
CA ARG A 29 8.51 40.82 -11.21
C ARG A 29 9.95 40.31 -11.34
N GLY A 30 10.67 40.20 -10.24
CA GLY A 30 12.02 39.64 -10.19
C GLY A 30 12.08 38.10 -10.17
N ASP A 31 10.95 37.44 -10.02
CA ASP A 31 10.86 35.97 -9.98
C ASP A 31 10.31 35.45 -11.32
N GLY A 32 11.21 34.95 -12.17
CA GLY A 32 10.84 34.42 -13.51
C GLY A 32 9.83 33.28 -13.49
N ASP A 33 9.75 32.52 -12.38
CA ASP A 33 8.81 31.41 -12.20
C ASP A 33 7.36 31.88 -11.92
N LEU A 34 7.15 33.17 -11.66
CA LEU A 34 5.84 33.79 -11.43
C LEU A 34 5.37 34.68 -12.60
N SER A 35 6.06 34.65 -13.73
CA SER A 35 5.83 35.54 -14.88
C SER A 35 4.44 35.39 -15.51
N GLN A 36 3.91 34.18 -15.59
CA GLN A 36 2.57 33.95 -16.13
C GLN A 36 1.49 34.56 -15.23
N PHE A 37 1.61 34.35 -13.92
CA PHE A 37 0.67 34.93 -12.97
C PHE A 37 0.75 36.46 -12.91
N LEU A 38 1.95 37.04 -12.97
CA LEU A 38 2.14 38.47 -13.06
C LEU A 38 1.43 39.08 -14.28
N SER A 39 1.56 38.44 -15.44
CA SER A 39 0.87 38.86 -16.67
C SER A 39 -0.66 38.90 -16.51
N LEU A 40 -1.23 37.92 -15.80
CA LEU A 40 -2.67 37.88 -15.50
C LEU A 40 -3.08 39.00 -14.52
N LEU A 41 -2.29 39.23 -13.46
CA LEU A 41 -2.52 40.31 -12.51
C LEU A 41 -2.50 41.69 -13.16
N GLU A 42 -1.54 41.96 -14.04
CA GLU A 42 -1.37 43.25 -14.72
C GLU A 42 -2.48 43.51 -15.77
N ARG A 43 -3.06 42.45 -16.35
CA ARG A 43 -4.19 42.56 -17.29
C ARG A 43 -5.53 42.87 -16.62
N ASN A 44 -5.74 42.39 -15.38
CA ASN A 44 -6.95 42.64 -14.63
C ASN A 44 -6.85 43.96 -13.86
N VAL A 45 -7.72 44.93 -14.15
CA VAL A 45 -7.68 46.29 -13.57
C VAL A 45 -7.86 46.27 -12.05
N VAL A 46 -8.74 45.42 -11.52
CA VAL A 46 -9.03 45.34 -10.08
C VAL A 46 -7.84 44.72 -9.36
N ALA A 47 -7.31 43.61 -9.86
CA ALA A 47 -6.14 42.93 -9.32
C ALA A 47 -4.91 43.83 -9.32
N ASN A 48 -4.64 44.52 -10.43
CA ASN A 48 -3.53 45.45 -10.56
C ASN A 48 -3.65 46.62 -9.59
N THR A 49 -4.84 47.19 -9.42
CA THR A 49 -5.10 48.24 -8.44
C THR A 49 -4.89 47.74 -7.00
N THR A 50 -5.38 46.58 -6.65
CA THR A 50 -5.18 45.94 -5.34
C THR A 50 -3.69 45.70 -5.08
N LEU A 51 -2.96 45.18 -6.07
CA LEU A 51 -1.52 44.92 -5.99
C LEU A 51 -0.71 46.18 -5.69
N HIS A 52 -1.09 47.30 -6.24
CA HIS A 52 -0.34 48.58 -6.01
C HIS A 52 -0.76 49.36 -4.78
N TYR A 53 -2.04 49.33 -4.37
CA TYR A 53 -2.57 50.28 -3.43
C TYR A 53 -3.18 49.69 -2.16
N ARG A 54 -3.57 48.40 -2.16
CA ARG A 54 -4.30 47.80 -1.05
C ARG A 54 -3.47 46.86 -0.19
N GLN A 55 -3.93 46.63 1.02
CA GLN A 55 -3.51 45.51 1.84
C GLN A 55 -4.04 44.23 1.21
N MET A 56 -3.22 43.17 1.16
CA MET A 56 -3.65 41.90 0.59
C MET A 56 -2.77 40.73 0.98
N THR A 57 -3.29 39.52 0.81
CA THR A 57 -2.52 38.30 0.64
C THR A 57 -2.69 37.81 -0.80
N LEU A 58 -1.58 37.48 -1.44
CA LEU A 58 -1.55 36.96 -2.79
C LEU A 58 -1.07 35.51 -2.79
N PHE A 59 -1.85 34.62 -3.34
CA PHE A 59 -1.49 33.23 -3.57
C PHE A 59 -1.05 33.08 -5.04
N ALA A 60 0.25 33.03 -5.28
CA ALA A 60 0.84 33.06 -6.62
C ALA A 60 1.20 31.66 -7.11
N PRO A 61 0.48 31.11 -8.09
CA PRO A 61 0.87 29.85 -8.72
C PRO A 61 2.17 29.98 -9.51
N THR A 62 3.00 28.92 -9.47
CA THR A 62 4.20 28.83 -10.29
C THR A 62 3.85 28.67 -11.79
N ASN A 63 4.81 28.96 -12.68
CA ASN A 63 4.63 28.70 -14.12
C ASN A 63 4.36 27.21 -14.39
N GLU A 64 4.95 26.30 -13.60
CA GLU A 64 4.69 24.86 -13.67
C GLU A 64 3.23 24.52 -13.31
N ALA A 65 2.64 25.22 -12.32
CA ALA A 65 1.24 25.07 -11.96
C ALA A 65 0.32 25.41 -13.16
N PHE A 66 0.64 26.45 -13.91
CA PHE A 66 -0.10 26.81 -15.12
C PHE A 66 0.08 25.83 -16.28
N GLN A 67 1.25 25.21 -16.43
CA GLN A 67 1.48 24.19 -17.45
C GLN A 67 0.61 22.93 -17.25
N ARG A 68 0.32 22.60 -16.00
CA ARG A 68 -0.57 21.48 -15.62
C ARG A 68 -2.04 21.88 -15.66
N PHE A 69 -2.34 23.17 -15.79
CA PHE A 69 -3.71 23.68 -15.73
C PHE A 69 -4.35 23.72 -17.11
N ASN A 70 -5.45 23.01 -17.29
CA ASN A 70 -6.19 22.92 -18.57
C ASN A 70 -7.47 23.76 -18.58
N GLY A 71 -7.67 24.68 -17.61
CA GLY A 71 -8.85 25.52 -17.51
C GLY A 71 -8.71 26.88 -18.20
N GLU A 72 -9.78 27.66 -18.20
CA GLU A 72 -9.78 29.04 -18.73
C GLU A 72 -9.09 30.00 -17.73
N LEU A 73 -8.32 30.93 -18.27
CA LEU A 73 -7.64 31.99 -17.51
C LEU A 73 -8.47 33.28 -17.58
N ASP A 74 -9.50 33.34 -16.76
CA ASP A 74 -10.42 34.48 -16.68
C ASP A 74 -10.13 35.41 -15.50
N ASP A 75 -10.86 36.53 -15.43
CA ASP A 75 -10.75 37.49 -14.35
C ASP A 75 -11.16 36.93 -12.99
N SER A 76 -12.11 36.00 -12.96
CA SER A 76 -12.58 35.35 -11.74
C SER A 76 -11.47 34.52 -11.10
N LEU A 77 -10.69 33.80 -11.91
CA LEU A 77 -9.54 33.04 -11.45
C LEU A 77 -8.53 33.97 -10.75
N VAL A 78 -8.21 35.11 -11.36
CA VAL A 78 -7.23 36.06 -10.78
C VAL A 78 -7.70 36.58 -9.44
N LEU A 79 -8.97 37.02 -9.33
CA LEU A 79 -9.53 37.55 -8.09
C LEU A 79 -9.64 36.49 -6.98
N TYR A 80 -9.80 35.23 -7.35
CA TYR A 80 -9.81 34.11 -6.39
C TYR A 80 -8.46 33.84 -5.74
N HIS A 81 -7.35 34.30 -6.34
CA HIS A 81 -6.00 34.21 -5.78
C HIS A 81 -5.63 35.39 -4.87
N ILE A 82 -6.51 36.34 -4.68
CA ILE A 82 -6.28 37.54 -3.86
C ILE A 82 -7.22 37.53 -2.65
N ALA A 83 -6.65 37.76 -1.46
CA ALA A 83 -7.44 37.98 -0.24
C ALA A 83 -7.20 39.37 0.30
N ASN A 84 -8.25 40.01 0.81
CA ASN A 84 -8.25 41.39 1.30
C ASN A 84 -7.47 41.65 2.59
N LEU A 85 -7.08 40.56 3.30
CA LEU A 85 -6.33 40.65 4.56
C LEU A 85 -4.87 40.27 4.32
N ALA A 86 -3.94 40.90 4.97
CA ALA A 86 -2.53 40.51 4.95
C ALA A 86 -2.29 39.41 5.99
N THR A 87 -2.32 38.16 5.53
CA THR A 87 -2.25 36.97 6.37
C THR A 87 -0.90 36.27 6.18
N THR A 88 -0.11 36.22 7.25
CA THR A 88 1.16 35.49 7.26
C THR A 88 0.92 34.00 7.56
N LEU A 89 1.92 33.15 7.30
CA LEU A 89 1.82 31.69 7.56
C LEU A 89 1.43 31.38 9.02
N SER A 90 1.90 32.19 9.97
CA SER A 90 1.60 32.00 11.39
C SER A 90 0.18 32.42 11.80
N ASN A 91 -0.48 33.25 11.00
CA ASN A 91 -1.80 33.83 11.29
C ASN A 91 -2.86 33.42 10.25
N MET A 92 -2.63 32.33 9.54
CA MET A 92 -3.63 31.81 8.61
C MET A 92 -4.81 31.21 9.37
N ASP A 93 -5.98 31.75 9.16
CA ASP A 93 -7.24 31.15 9.57
C ASP A 93 -7.56 29.93 8.70
N TYR A 94 -8.40 29.05 9.20
CA TYR A 94 -8.85 27.87 8.46
C TYR A 94 -9.67 28.16 7.19
N ALA A 95 -10.18 29.41 7.07
CA ALA A 95 -10.93 29.87 5.91
C ALA A 95 -10.57 31.33 5.61
N ILE A 96 -10.26 31.62 4.35
CA ILE A 96 -9.82 32.95 3.90
C ILE A 96 -10.77 33.41 2.79
N SER A 97 -11.42 34.58 2.97
CA SER A 97 -12.24 35.21 1.95
C SER A 97 -11.36 35.84 0.87
N THR A 98 -11.77 35.73 -0.40
CA THR A 98 -11.05 36.27 -1.56
C THR A 98 -11.68 37.57 -2.07
N ASP A 99 -11.01 38.25 -3.00
CA ASP A 99 -11.54 39.42 -3.74
C ASP A 99 -12.63 39.04 -4.77
N LEU A 100 -12.81 37.73 -5.02
CA LEU A 100 -13.92 37.25 -5.83
C LEU A 100 -15.18 37.17 -4.96
N ASP A 101 -15.99 38.23 -5.01
CA ASP A 101 -17.21 38.32 -4.23
C ASP A 101 -18.15 37.15 -4.49
N GLY A 102 -18.71 36.58 -3.40
CA GLY A 102 -19.71 35.51 -3.44
C GLY A 102 -19.21 34.16 -3.92
N ASN A 103 -17.94 33.94 -3.84
CA ASN A 103 -17.37 32.61 -4.04
C ASN A 103 -17.06 31.94 -2.69
N PRO A 104 -17.00 30.59 -2.61
CA PRO A 104 -16.57 29.90 -1.41
C PRO A 104 -15.18 30.34 -0.94
N PRO A 105 -14.93 30.37 0.37
CA PRO A 105 -13.63 30.75 0.91
C PRO A 105 -12.54 29.78 0.47
N LEU A 106 -11.30 30.24 0.54
CA LEU A 106 -10.15 29.36 0.47
C LEU A 106 -10.01 28.63 1.80
N TRP A 107 -10.00 27.31 1.76
CA TRP A 107 -9.83 26.46 2.93
C TRP A 107 -8.35 26.20 3.19
N VAL A 108 -7.90 26.45 4.42
CA VAL A 108 -6.51 26.20 4.82
C VAL A 108 -6.44 24.92 5.63
N THR A 109 -5.55 24.04 5.22
CA THR A 109 -5.26 22.79 5.92
C THR A 109 -3.77 22.67 6.18
N THR A 110 -3.42 22.11 7.35
CA THR A 110 -2.04 21.89 7.75
C THR A 110 -1.78 20.40 7.89
N ARG A 111 -0.74 19.92 7.25
CA ARG A 111 -0.29 18.54 7.31
C ARG A 111 1.05 18.46 8.02
N ARG A 112 1.15 17.63 9.03
CA ARG A 112 2.40 17.41 9.76
C ARG A 112 3.46 16.82 8.84
N GLY A 113 4.53 17.55 8.60
CA GLY A 113 5.70 17.11 7.83
C GLY A 113 6.83 16.60 8.72
N ALA A 114 7.87 16.04 8.12
CA ALA A 114 9.03 15.51 8.87
C ALA A 114 9.89 16.60 9.51
N MET A 115 10.03 17.76 8.86
CA MET A 115 10.83 18.90 9.36
C MET A 115 9.99 20.11 9.67
N HIS A 116 8.98 20.40 8.84
CA HIS A 116 8.06 21.52 8.98
C HIS A 116 6.67 21.06 8.59
N ASP A 117 5.66 21.71 9.13
CA ASP A 117 4.28 21.46 8.72
C ASP A 117 4.07 21.98 7.29
N ASP A 118 3.51 21.15 6.44
CA ASP A 118 3.06 21.52 5.10
C ASP A 118 1.72 22.26 5.20
N ILE A 119 1.62 23.42 4.57
CA ILE A 119 0.40 24.22 4.52
C ILE A 119 -0.20 24.13 3.13
N TYR A 120 -1.48 23.91 3.09
CA TYR A 120 -2.26 23.84 1.85
C TYR A 120 -3.39 24.88 1.87
N VAL A 121 -3.62 25.47 0.72
CA VAL A 121 -4.77 26.37 0.49
C VAL A 121 -5.63 25.70 -0.58
N ASN A 122 -6.83 25.26 -0.20
CA ASN A 122 -7.59 24.29 -0.97
C ASN A 122 -6.69 23.07 -1.29
N ASN A 123 -6.52 22.76 -2.57
CA ASN A 123 -5.67 21.66 -3.01
C ASN A 123 -4.20 22.04 -3.26
N ALA A 124 -3.86 23.34 -3.19
CA ALA A 124 -2.53 23.86 -3.51
C ALA A 124 -1.59 23.88 -2.29
N LYS A 125 -0.40 23.31 -2.43
CA LYS A 125 0.64 23.37 -1.42
C LYS A 125 1.34 24.72 -1.45
N VAL A 126 1.55 25.32 -0.26
CA VAL A 126 2.27 26.57 -0.09
C VAL A 126 3.77 26.29 0.04
N TYR A 127 4.59 26.92 -0.79
CA TYR A 127 6.04 26.90 -0.64
C TYR A 127 6.46 27.85 0.50
N VAL A 128 6.55 27.31 1.71
CA VAL A 128 6.84 28.06 2.95
C VAL A 128 8.09 28.94 2.81
N THR A 129 9.15 28.43 2.19
CA THR A 129 10.44 29.13 1.97
C THR A 129 10.34 30.27 0.95
N ARG A 130 9.29 30.30 0.13
CA ARG A 130 9.02 31.33 -0.88
C ARG A 130 7.94 32.32 -0.43
N SER A 131 7.47 32.21 0.82
CA SER A 131 6.55 33.20 1.39
C SER A 131 7.32 34.49 1.70
N TYR A 132 6.72 35.63 1.36
CA TYR A 132 7.32 36.94 1.49
C TYR A 132 6.32 37.96 1.97
N GLN A 133 6.77 38.91 2.79
CA GLN A 133 5.93 40.03 3.25
C GLN A 133 6.66 41.35 3.12
N ALA A 134 5.94 42.37 2.69
CA ALA A 134 6.45 43.73 2.55
C ALA A 134 5.32 44.74 2.69
N VAL A 135 5.67 46.01 2.94
CA VAL A 135 4.76 47.13 2.83
C VAL A 135 4.85 47.73 1.45
N ASN A 136 3.71 48.08 0.84
CA ASN A 136 3.66 48.77 -0.43
C ASN A 136 3.97 50.27 -0.28
N ARG A 137 3.95 51.04 -1.37
CA ARG A 137 4.24 52.47 -1.38
C ARG A 137 3.25 53.31 -0.54
N ASN A 138 2.07 52.76 -0.26
CA ASN A 138 1.04 53.37 0.57
C ASN A 138 1.06 52.89 2.02
N ASN A 139 2.18 52.31 2.47
CA ASN A 139 2.38 51.76 3.80
C ASN A 139 1.33 50.71 4.22
N LYS A 140 0.82 49.94 3.24
CA LYS A 140 -0.08 48.80 3.47
C LYS A 140 0.70 47.50 3.44
N LEU A 141 0.46 46.63 4.43
CA LEU A 141 1.08 45.32 4.51
C LEU A 141 0.55 44.40 3.38
N GLN A 142 1.46 43.75 2.70
CA GLN A 142 1.15 42.74 1.64
C GLN A 142 1.94 41.47 1.89
N VAL A 143 1.31 40.36 1.66
CA VAL A 143 1.89 39.03 1.82
C VAL A 143 1.78 38.26 0.52
N LEU A 144 2.88 37.62 0.13
CA LEU A 144 2.96 36.71 -1.01
C LEU A 144 3.18 35.28 -0.53
N HIS A 145 2.36 34.37 -0.98
CA HIS A 145 2.54 32.94 -0.84
C HIS A 145 2.63 32.30 -2.22
N VAL A 146 3.72 31.62 -2.51
CA VAL A 146 3.88 30.88 -3.76
C VAL A 146 3.27 29.49 -3.59
N ILE A 147 2.47 29.05 -4.54
CA ILE A 147 1.73 27.80 -4.50
C ILE A 147 2.00 26.93 -5.73
N ASP A 148 1.84 25.62 -5.58
CA ASP A 148 2.16 24.63 -6.61
C ASP A 148 1.00 24.30 -7.56
N GLN A 149 -0.20 24.81 -7.30
CA GLN A 149 -1.39 24.59 -8.14
C GLN A 149 -2.19 25.87 -8.29
N VAL A 150 -2.97 25.96 -9.38
CA VAL A 150 -3.91 27.06 -9.62
C VAL A 150 -5.17 26.82 -8.78
N LEU A 151 -5.61 27.83 -8.03
CA LEU A 151 -6.85 27.80 -7.25
C LEU A 151 -8.06 27.96 -8.15
N LEU A 152 -9.01 27.05 -8.03
CA LEU A 152 -10.21 27.04 -8.86
C LEU A 152 -11.42 27.63 -8.13
N PRO A 153 -12.00 28.73 -8.62
CA PRO A 153 -13.28 29.21 -8.12
C PRO A 153 -14.40 28.27 -8.54
N LEU A 154 -15.52 28.32 -7.83
CA LEU A 154 -16.75 27.67 -8.26
C LEU A 154 -17.34 28.45 -9.43
N GLN A 155 -17.31 27.86 -10.63
CA GLN A 155 -17.76 28.51 -11.85
C GLN A 155 -19.20 28.16 -12.19
N PRO A 156 -20.03 29.14 -12.54
CA PRO A 156 -21.36 28.87 -13.11
C PRO A 156 -21.25 28.23 -14.50
N HIS A 157 -22.28 27.48 -14.89
CA HIS A 157 -22.38 26.84 -16.19
C HIS A 157 -23.03 27.78 -17.21
N GLY A 158 -22.37 28.05 -18.35
CA GLY A 158 -22.90 28.76 -19.50
C GLY A 158 -22.47 30.23 -19.67
N PRO A 159 -22.76 30.85 -20.84
CA PRO A 159 -22.27 32.18 -21.22
C PRO A 159 -22.94 33.35 -20.48
N SER A 160 -23.87 33.11 -19.59
CA SER A 160 -24.63 34.16 -18.85
C SER A 160 -23.90 34.76 -17.66
N SER A 161 -22.57 34.88 -17.75
CA SER A 161 -21.72 35.50 -16.74
C SER A 161 -22.02 37.00 -16.49
N ILE A 162 -22.90 37.63 -17.24
CA ILE A 162 -23.19 39.08 -17.13
C ILE A 162 -24.27 39.40 -16.07
N SER A 163 -25.03 38.42 -15.57
CA SER A 163 -26.12 38.66 -14.60
C SER A 163 -26.33 37.52 -13.60
N SER A 164 -25.40 36.58 -13.46
CA SER A 164 -25.51 35.57 -12.39
C SER A 164 -25.25 36.23 -11.04
N PRO A 165 -26.17 36.10 -10.08
CA PRO A 165 -25.90 36.55 -8.74
C PRO A 165 -24.66 35.82 -8.24
N VAL A 166 -23.80 36.55 -7.58
CA VAL A 166 -22.70 36.06 -6.77
C VAL A 166 -23.19 34.85 -5.97
N TYR A 167 -22.54 33.71 -6.10
CA TYR A 167 -23.10 32.47 -5.58
C TYR A 167 -22.08 31.70 -4.73
N ASN A 168 -22.32 31.75 -3.41
CA ASN A 168 -21.53 31.02 -2.41
C ASN A 168 -22.42 29.94 -1.77
N PRO A 169 -22.62 28.78 -2.46
CA PRO A 169 -23.50 27.74 -1.95
C PRO A 169 -22.83 26.96 -0.83
N ASN A 170 -23.62 26.51 0.16
CA ASN A 170 -23.27 25.37 0.96
C ASN A 170 -23.51 24.07 0.17
N ALA A 171 -23.13 22.92 0.74
CA ALA A 171 -23.24 21.64 0.04
C ALA A 171 -24.70 21.28 -0.34
N TYR A 172 -25.71 21.69 0.47
CA TYR A 172 -27.11 21.44 0.12
C TYR A 172 -27.56 22.30 -1.06
N HIS A 173 -27.29 23.60 -1.04
CA HIS A 173 -27.60 24.48 -2.18
C HIS A 173 -26.85 24.08 -3.45
N PHE A 174 -25.59 23.63 -3.31
CA PHE A 174 -24.84 23.07 -4.43
C PHE A 174 -25.56 21.83 -5.02
N LEU A 175 -26.03 20.94 -4.15
CA LEU A 175 -26.77 19.73 -4.57
C LEU A 175 -28.12 20.08 -5.23
N GLU A 176 -28.85 21.07 -4.68
CA GLU A 176 -30.12 21.49 -5.25
C GLU A 176 -30.00 22.12 -6.62
N HIS A 177 -28.97 22.94 -6.81
CA HIS A 177 -28.74 23.74 -7.98
C HIS A 177 -27.54 23.29 -8.81
N SER A 178 -27.21 22.02 -8.74
CA SER A 178 -26.02 21.45 -9.40
C SER A 178 -25.99 21.73 -10.92
N ASP A 179 -27.15 21.88 -11.55
CA ASP A 179 -27.25 22.20 -12.98
C ASP A 179 -26.72 23.63 -13.33
N LEU A 180 -26.55 24.50 -12.32
CA LEU A 180 -26.00 25.85 -12.50
C LEU A 180 -24.49 25.91 -12.48
N PHE A 181 -23.83 24.84 -12.05
CA PHE A 181 -22.38 24.80 -11.93
C PHE A 181 -21.73 23.96 -13.03
N ASN A 182 -20.52 24.35 -13.40
CA ASN A 182 -19.73 23.59 -14.36
C ASN A 182 -19.18 22.31 -13.69
N ILE A 183 -19.97 21.25 -13.65
CA ILE A 183 -19.61 19.93 -13.16
C ILE A 183 -19.42 18.89 -14.27
N GLY A 184 -19.19 19.35 -15.51
CA GLY A 184 -19.07 18.50 -16.67
C GLY A 184 -20.42 17.93 -17.12
N GLN A 185 -20.43 16.68 -17.56
CA GLN A 185 -21.65 15.99 -18.03
C GLN A 185 -22.44 15.32 -16.88
N HIS A 186 -21.92 15.35 -15.66
CA HIS A 186 -22.50 14.67 -14.50
C HIS A 186 -23.82 15.31 -14.06
N ARG A 187 -24.70 14.50 -13.48
CA ARG A 187 -25.96 14.90 -12.87
C ARG A 187 -26.06 14.33 -11.47
N LEU A 188 -26.73 15.04 -10.56
CA LEU A 188 -26.81 14.69 -9.14
C LEU A 188 -28.26 14.50 -8.66
N ARG A 189 -29.20 14.27 -9.57
CA ARG A 189 -30.66 14.23 -9.31
C ARG A 189 -31.04 13.06 -8.39
N SER A 190 -30.47 11.90 -8.62
CA SER A 190 -30.78 10.67 -7.87
C SER A 190 -30.40 10.81 -6.40
N PHE A 191 -29.20 11.30 -6.10
CA PHE A 191 -28.76 11.50 -4.73
C PHE A 191 -29.53 12.62 -4.03
N ARG A 192 -29.77 13.74 -4.72
CA ARG A 192 -30.63 14.85 -4.24
C ARG A 192 -32.01 14.34 -3.84
N GLN A 193 -32.64 13.52 -4.69
CA GLN A 193 -33.95 12.94 -4.38
C GLN A 193 -33.91 12.10 -3.11
N LYS A 194 -32.87 11.29 -2.91
CA LYS A 194 -32.69 10.47 -1.68
C LYS A 194 -32.50 11.33 -0.45
N VAL A 195 -31.62 12.33 -0.50
CA VAL A 195 -31.40 13.28 0.61
C VAL A 195 -32.70 13.94 1.04
N ASN A 196 -33.54 14.36 0.08
CA ASN A 196 -34.81 15.00 0.36
C ASN A 196 -35.87 14.01 0.88
N GLN A 197 -35.99 12.80 0.31
CA GLN A 197 -36.90 11.75 0.78
C GLN A 197 -36.60 11.32 2.23
N LEU A 198 -35.31 11.20 2.57
CA LEU A 198 -34.85 10.82 3.89
C LEU A 198 -34.74 11.99 4.88
N LYS A 199 -35.13 13.21 4.46
CA LYS A 199 -35.11 14.45 5.26
C LYS A 199 -33.70 14.78 5.83
N LYS A 200 -32.63 14.44 5.08
CA LYS A 200 -31.24 14.65 5.47
C LYS A 200 -30.66 15.98 4.93
N SER A 201 -31.44 16.88 4.40
CA SER A 201 -31.01 18.20 3.92
C SER A 201 -30.18 18.98 4.95
N LYS A 202 -30.58 18.90 6.23
CA LYS A 202 -29.87 19.57 7.34
C LYS A 202 -28.42 19.15 7.50
N VAL A 203 -28.06 17.93 7.12
CA VAL A 203 -26.69 17.41 7.20
C VAL A 203 -25.79 18.15 6.18
N PHE A 204 -26.31 18.44 4.99
CA PHE A 204 -25.59 19.14 3.93
C PHE A 204 -25.65 20.67 4.07
N ASP A 205 -26.64 21.18 4.82
CA ASP A 205 -26.83 22.59 5.10
C ASP A 205 -26.06 23.04 6.36
N ALA A 206 -25.59 22.12 7.17
CA ALA A 206 -24.91 22.41 8.43
C ALA A 206 -23.71 23.32 8.26
N ASP A 207 -23.63 24.37 9.09
CA ASP A 207 -22.44 25.21 9.14
C ASP A 207 -21.24 24.43 9.70
N GLY A 208 -20.04 24.81 9.25
CA GLY A 208 -18.82 24.20 9.77
C GLY A 208 -17.80 23.89 8.67
N ARG A 209 -17.04 22.83 8.89
CA ARG A 209 -15.96 22.36 8.01
C ARG A 209 -16.21 20.90 7.73
N HIS A 210 -16.74 20.61 6.56
CA HIS A 210 -17.17 19.25 6.22
C HIS A 210 -16.60 18.80 4.87
N THR A 211 -16.52 17.49 4.67
CA THR A 211 -16.26 16.91 3.35
C THR A 211 -17.48 16.09 2.95
N PHE A 212 -17.97 16.33 1.75
CA PHE A 212 -19.15 15.70 1.19
C PHE A 212 -18.79 14.87 -0.03
N PHE A 213 -19.21 13.62 -0.06
CA PHE A 213 -19.10 12.74 -1.22
C PHE A 213 -20.47 12.60 -1.86
N ILE A 214 -20.61 13.08 -3.09
CA ILE A 214 -21.90 13.09 -3.80
C ILE A 214 -21.81 12.17 -5.01
N PRO A 215 -22.52 11.01 -5.01
CA PRO A 215 -22.52 10.11 -6.14
C PRO A 215 -23.29 10.70 -7.32
N VAL A 216 -22.72 10.53 -8.53
CA VAL A 216 -23.34 10.94 -9.78
C VAL A 216 -24.47 9.99 -10.19
N ASP A 217 -25.39 10.44 -11.06
CA ASP A 217 -26.58 9.67 -11.46
C ASP A 217 -26.24 8.33 -12.11
N GLU A 218 -25.13 8.25 -12.84
CA GLU A 218 -24.62 7.02 -13.44
C GLU A 218 -24.37 5.93 -12.40
N GLY A 219 -23.95 6.32 -11.19
CA GLY A 219 -23.68 5.43 -10.06
C GLY A 219 -24.92 4.77 -9.45
N PHE A 220 -26.14 5.20 -9.83
CA PHE A 220 -27.38 4.61 -9.35
C PHE A 220 -27.91 3.47 -10.24
N LYS A 221 -27.15 3.03 -11.22
CA LYS A 221 -27.46 1.85 -12.02
C LYS A 221 -26.79 0.61 -11.44
N PRO A 222 -27.49 -0.52 -11.33
CA PRO A 222 -28.91 -0.76 -11.64
C PRO A 222 -29.85 -0.03 -10.67
N THR A 223 -31.09 0.16 -11.04
CA THR A 223 -32.12 0.91 -10.28
C THR A 223 -32.35 0.38 -8.86
N THR A 224 -32.11 -0.90 -8.62
CA THR A 224 -32.17 -1.55 -7.28
C THR A 224 -31.19 -0.96 -6.28
N ARG A 225 -30.08 -0.38 -6.73
CA ARG A 225 -29.09 0.29 -5.87
C ARG A 225 -29.69 1.45 -5.07
N SER A 226 -30.63 2.15 -5.66
CA SER A 226 -31.34 3.25 -4.99
C SER A 226 -32.05 2.79 -3.71
N ASP A 227 -32.58 1.57 -3.66
CA ASP A 227 -33.34 1.05 -2.53
C ASP A 227 -32.44 0.68 -1.34
N LEU A 228 -31.15 0.49 -1.58
CA LEU A 228 -30.14 0.23 -0.54
C LEU A 228 -29.65 1.52 0.15
N ILE A 229 -30.06 2.71 -0.36
CA ILE A 229 -29.64 3.99 0.21
C ILE A 229 -30.67 4.42 1.26
N ASP A 230 -30.31 4.28 2.52
CA ASP A 230 -31.06 4.75 3.68
C ASP A 230 -30.37 5.94 4.37
N GLU A 231 -30.87 6.34 5.55
CA GLU A 231 -30.33 7.47 6.31
C GLU A 231 -28.87 7.28 6.72
N LYS A 232 -28.47 6.07 7.10
CA LYS A 232 -27.09 5.77 7.51
C LYS A 232 -26.14 5.82 6.31
N VAL A 233 -26.58 5.35 5.16
CA VAL A 233 -25.78 5.46 3.93
C VAL A 233 -25.58 6.93 3.55
N VAL A 234 -26.60 7.77 3.66
CA VAL A 234 -26.46 9.22 3.42
C VAL A 234 -25.48 9.85 4.41
N ASP A 235 -25.60 9.51 5.72
CA ASP A 235 -24.66 9.97 6.76
C ASP A 235 -23.23 9.49 6.50
N GLY A 236 -23.06 8.30 5.93
CA GLY A 236 -21.77 7.74 5.53
C GLY A 236 -21.07 8.48 4.38
N HIS A 237 -21.76 9.40 3.70
CA HIS A 237 -21.20 10.26 2.66
C HIS A 237 -20.65 11.59 3.19
N VAL A 238 -20.69 11.82 4.50
CA VAL A 238 -20.27 13.09 5.11
C VAL A 238 -19.24 12.87 6.21
N ILE A 239 -18.10 13.52 6.08
CA ILE A 239 -17.08 13.60 7.13
C ILE A 239 -17.23 14.95 7.83
N PRO A 240 -17.61 14.96 9.13
CA PRO A 240 -17.76 16.18 9.90
C PRO A 240 -16.39 16.76 10.31
N HIS A 241 -16.37 18.08 10.52
CA HIS A 241 -15.23 18.82 11.11
C HIS A 241 -13.91 18.79 10.33
N HIS A 242 -13.85 18.20 9.14
CA HIS A 242 -12.67 18.12 8.30
C HIS A 242 -13.01 18.57 6.87
N VAL A 243 -12.12 19.39 6.29
CA VAL A 243 -12.14 19.73 4.87
C VAL A 243 -10.98 19.04 4.20
N LEU A 244 -11.27 18.03 3.40
CA LEU A 244 -10.28 17.11 2.85
C LEU A 244 -10.12 17.34 1.35
N PHE A 245 -9.09 18.06 0.97
CA PHE A 245 -8.66 18.14 -0.44
C PHE A 245 -7.73 16.98 -0.76
N THR A 246 -7.81 16.44 -1.96
CA THR A 246 -7.11 15.21 -2.33
C THR A 246 -5.59 15.29 -2.18
N HIS A 247 -4.95 16.36 -2.63
CA HIS A 247 -3.51 16.55 -2.51
C HIS A 247 -3.03 16.83 -1.07
N ALA A 248 -3.87 17.51 -0.27
CA ALA A 248 -3.57 17.83 1.12
C ALA A 248 -3.73 16.63 2.08
N THR A 249 -4.52 15.63 1.67
CA THR A 249 -4.91 14.51 2.53
C THR A 249 -4.05 13.28 2.23
N PRO A 250 -3.35 12.70 3.25
CA PRO A 250 -2.61 11.46 3.06
C PRO A 250 -3.54 10.27 2.75
N ASP A 251 -3.17 9.43 1.79
CA ASP A 251 -3.95 8.28 1.34
C ASP A 251 -4.35 7.29 2.44
N THR A 252 -3.50 7.11 3.42
CA THR A 252 -3.73 6.11 4.48
C THR A 252 -4.44 6.66 5.71
N LYS A 253 -4.74 7.96 5.73
CA LYS A 253 -5.40 8.58 6.88
C LYS A 253 -6.90 8.30 6.85
N GLU A 254 -7.40 7.74 7.94
CA GLU A 254 -8.80 7.39 8.14
C GLU A 254 -9.56 8.48 8.86
N PHE A 255 -10.82 8.70 8.43
CA PHE A 255 -11.71 9.71 8.98
C PHE A 255 -13.08 9.09 9.26
N GLU A 256 -13.62 9.39 10.43
CA GLU A 256 -14.96 8.95 10.82
C GLU A 256 -16.02 9.75 10.07
N THR A 257 -17.06 9.06 9.60
CA THR A 257 -18.23 9.69 8.97
C THR A 257 -19.32 9.97 9.99
N LEU A 258 -20.39 10.64 9.59
CA LEU A 258 -21.59 10.78 10.42
C LEU A 258 -22.29 9.44 10.68
N ALA A 259 -22.01 8.38 9.91
CA ALA A 259 -22.46 7.03 10.15
C ALA A 259 -21.56 6.24 11.13
N PHE A 260 -20.70 6.90 11.87
CA PHE A 260 -19.88 6.27 12.91
C PHE A 260 -20.62 6.28 14.25
N GLY A 261 -21.46 5.29 14.50
CA GLY A 261 -22.29 5.15 15.70
C GLY A 261 -22.20 3.75 16.33
N ASP A 262 -23.13 3.41 17.20
CA ASP A 262 -23.05 2.20 18.02
C ASP A 262 -23.06 0.88 17.22
N ASN A 263 -23.96 0.76 16.24
CA ASN A 263 -24.17 -0.47 15.48
C ASN A 263 -23.48 -0.47 14.10
N VAL A 264 -23.27 0.70 13.54
CA VAL A 264 -22.62 0.88 12.23
C VAL A 264 -21.47 1.86 12.41
N LYS A 265 -20.27 1.45 12.01
CA LYS A 265 -19.06 2.28 12.07
C LYS A 265 -18.43 2.35 10.71
N VAL A 266 -18.46 3.53 10.13
CA VAL A 266 -17.93 3.78 8.78
C VAL A 266 -16.82 4.80 8.85
N ILE A 267 -15.70 4.42 8.26
CA ILE A 267 -14.53 5.28 8.09
C ILE A 267 -14.22 5.45 6.60
N ILE A 268 -13.71 6.62 6.25
CA ILE A 268 -13.29 6.94 4.89
C ILE A 268 -11.81 7.25 4.86
N SER A 269 -11.15 6.80 3.81
CA SER A 269 -9.79 7.20 3.43
C SER A 269 -9.68 7.34 1.91
N PHE A 270 -8.66 8.07 1.45
CA PHE A 270 -8.32 8.12 0.05
C PHE A 270 -7.33 7.02 -0.33
N SER A 271 -7.30 6.67 -1.60
CA SER A 271 -6.29 5.77 -2.16
C SER A 271 -5.99 6.21 -3.57
N THR A 272 -4.74 6.51 -3.82
CA THR A 272 -4.27 6.92 -5.14
C THR A 272 -3.57 5.75 -5.83
N VAL A 273 -3.95 5.48 -7.06
CA VAL A 273 -3.38 4.42 -7.89
C VAL A 273 -2.86 5.04 -9.17
N MET A 274 -1.62 4.69 -9.54
CA MET A 274 -1.06 5.09 -10.83
C MET A 274 -1.53 4.13 -11.92
N ASN A 275 -2.13 4.66 -12.98
CA ASN A 275 -2.46 3.90 -14.18
C ASN A 275 -1.65 4.47 -15.36
N GLY A 276 -0.52 3.85 -15.67
CA GLY A 276 0.45 4.43 -16.59
C GLY A 276 0.99 5.77 -16.07
N ASN A 277 0.67 6.87 -16.76
CA ASN A 277 1.04 8.22 -16.37
C ASN A 277 -0.09 8.98 -15.64
N ASP A 278 -1.29 8.41 -15.55
CA ASP A 278 -2.43 9.03 -14.93
C ASP A 278 -2.57 8.59 -13.47
N GLU A 279 -2.92 9.54 -12.62
CA GLU A 279 -3.15 9.35 -11.19
C GLU A 279 -4.66 9.32 -10.94
N ILE A 280 -5.17 8.14 -10.55
CA ILE A 280 -6.59 7.96 -10.23
C ILE A 280 -6.76 7.91 -8.71
N THR A 281 -7.57 8.80 -8.17
CA THR A 281 -7.87 8.84 -6.73
C THR A 281 -9.22 8.19 -6.46
N TYR A 282 -9.21 7.19 -5.58
CA TYR A 282 -10.39 6.49 -5.07
C TYR A 282 -10.74 6.92 -3.65
N VAL A 283 -12.03 6.94 -3.35
CA VAL A 283 -12.53 6.99 -1.97
C VAL A 283 -12.79 5.56 -1.50
N LYS A 284 -12.18 5.19 -0.38
CA LYS A 284 -12.44 3.92 0.32
C LYS A 284 -13.40 4.19 1.47
N SER A 285 -14.60 3.66 1.38
CA SER A 285 -15.54 3.59 2.49
C SER A 285 -15.45 2.23 3.15
N ASN A 286 -14.94 2.15 4.37
CA ASN A 286 -14.80 0.91 5.12
C ASN A 286 -15.85 0.84 6.23
N THR A 287 -16.80 -0.07 6.09
CA THR A 287 -17.75 -0.43 7.13
C THR A 287 -17.08 -1.40 8.09
N VAL A 288 -16.47 -0.87 9.16
CA VAL A 288 -15.73 -1.65 10.17
C VAL A 288 -16.70 -2.46 11.04
N ALA A 289 -17.81 -1.86 11.47
CA ALA A 289 -18.92 -2.53 12.09
C ALA A 289 -20.18 -2.32 11.25
N GLY A 290 -20.91 -3.37 10.97
CA GLY A 290 -22.11 -3.36 10.16
C GLY A 290 -23.26 -4.14 10.80
N ASP A 291 -24.46 -3.95 10.27
CA ASP A 291 -25.67 -4.66 10.67
C ASP A 291 -26.24 -5.49 9.50
N ALA A 292 -27.46 -5.98 9.65
CA ALA A 292 -28.09 -6.83 8.63
C ALA A 292 -28.32 -6.10 7.27
N LYS A 293 -28.34 -4.76 7.25
CA LYS A 293 -28.53 -3.95 6.03
C LYS A 293 -27.22 -3.38 5.51
N HIS A 294 -26.26 -3.15 6.37
CA HIS A 294 -24.98 -2.54 6.06
C HIS A 294 -23.85 -3.55 6.21
N ALA A 295 -23.49 -4.19 5.11
CA ALA A 295 -22.46 -5.22 5.10
C ALA A 295 -21.09 -4.65 5.50
N ARG A 296 -20.32 -5.41 6.29
CA ARG A 296 -18.92 -5.07 6.61
C ARG A 296 -18.04 -5.17 5.37
N GLY A 297 -17.05 -4.31 5.31
CA GLY A 297 -16.03 -4.33 4.28
C GLY A 297 -15.85 -2.98 3.57
N VAL A 298 -15.00 -2.99 2.56
CA VAL A 298 -14.59 -1.80 1.82
C VAL A 298 -15.39 -1.68 0.53
N VAL A 299 -15.94 -0.48 0.28
CA VAL A 299 -16.48 -0.08 -1.01
C VAL A 299 -15.55 0.99 -1.60
N LEU A 300 -15.08 0.76 -2.82
CA LEU A 300 -14.30 1.73 -3.59
C LEU A 300 -15.20 2.54 -4.49
N ALA A 301 -15.01 3.85 -4.50
CA ALA A 301 -15.67 4.76 -5.43
C ALA A 301 -14.65 5.68 -6.09
N ASP A 302 -14.69 5.75 -7.39
CA ASP A 302 -13.87 6.65 -8.18
C ASP A 302 -14.28 8.11 -7.98
N ILE A 303 -13.33 9.02 -7.87
CA ILE A 303 -13.60 10.45 -7.80
C ILE A 303 -13.63 11.01 -9.23
N VAL A 304 -14.83 11.21 -9.76
CA VAL A 304 -15.01 11.75 -11.12
C VAL A 304 -14.77 13.26 -11.20
N ARG A 305 -14.96 13.97 -10.09
CA ARG A 305 -14.57 15.37 -9.93
C ARG A 305 -14.25 15.70 -8.49
N ALA A 306 -12.99 16.06 -8.25
CA ALA A 306 -12.48 16.37 -6.93
C ALA A 306 -12.54 17.86 -6.58
N ASN A 307 -12.45 18.16 -5.29
CA ASN A 307 -12.01 19.45 -4.76
C ASN A 307 -12.91 20.65 -5.11
N ILE A 308 -14.21 20.45 -5.14
CA ILE A 308 -15.19 21.53 -5.37
C ILE A 308 -15.42 22.28 -4.05
N PRO A 309 -14.93 23.53 -3.90
CA PRO A 309 -15.12 24.28 -2.67
C PRO A 309 -16.58 24.72 -2.51
N VAL A 310 -17.08 24.65 -1.28
CA VAL A 310 -18.41 25.17 -0.90
C VAL A 310 -18.29 25.96 0.41
N LYS A 311 -19.32 26.75 0.75
CA LYS A 311 -19.34 27.62 1.95
C LYS A 311 -19.03 26.88 3.25
N ASN A 312 -19.47 25.62 3.37
CA ASN A 312 -19.30 24.80 4.57
C ASN A 312 -18.32 23.61 4.37
N GLY A 313 -17.43 23.69 3.37
CA GLY A 313 -16.39 22.67 3.18
C GLY A 313 -16.02 22.39 1.73
N VAL A 314 -15.89 21.10 1.41
CA VAL A 314 -15.50 20.61 0.07
C VAL A 314 -16.44 19.49 -0.38
N VAL A 315 -16.77 19.45 -1.67
CA VAL A 315 -17.54 18.40 -2.32
C VAL A 315 -16.65 17.63 -3.27
N HIS A 316 -16.75 16.30 -3.23
CA HIS A 316 -16.20 15.39 -4.23
C HIS A 316 -17.32 14.63 -4.91
N LEU A 317 -17.36 14.65 -6.24
CA LEU A 317 -18.29 13.83 -7.01
C LEU A 317 -17.67 12.46 -7.22
N ILE A 318 -18.42 11.42 -6.90
CA ILE A 318 -17.96 10.03 -6.93
C ILE A 318 -18.82 9.19 -7.87
N GLN A 319 -18.20 8.16 -8.47
CA GLN A 319 -18.84 7.32 -9.49
C GLN A 319 -19.99 6.48 -8.92
N ARG A 320 -19.92 6.06 -7.67
CA ARG A 320 -20.93 5.19 -7.04
C ARG A 320 -21.13 5.53 -5.56
N PRO A 321 -22.33 5.22 -5.00
CA PRO A 321 -22.58 5.40 -3.57
C PRO A 321 -21.62 4.60 -2.69
N LEU A 322 -21.20 5.22 -1.57
CA LEU A 322 -20.40 4.60 -0.53
C LEU A 322 -21.26 3.63 0.31
N MET A 323 -20.64 2.69 1.02
CA MET A 323 -21.27 1.69 1.89
C MET A 323 -22.18 0.66 1.18
N VAL A 324 -22.53 0.86 -0.06
CA VAL A 324 -23.49 0.00 -0.78
C VAL A 324 -22.73 -1.18 -1.42
N VAL A 325 -23.00 -2.39 -0.90
CA VAL A 325 -22.46 -3.65 -1.44
C VAL A 325 -23.57 -4.34 -2.24
N ASP A 326 -23.54 -4.18 -3.56
CA ASP A 326 -24.59 -4.65 -4.48
C ASP A 326 -24.04 -5.42 -5.68
N THR A 327 -22.71 -5.54 -5.80
CA THR A 327 -22.04 -6.22 -6.90
C THR A 327 -21.42 -7.53 -6.46
N THR A 328 -21.43 -8.53 -7.33
CA THR A 328 -20.62 -9.76 -7.15
C THR A 328 -19.15 -9.48 -7.39
N VAL A 329 -18.26 -10.41 -7.00
CA VAL A 329 -16.82 -10.30 -7.28
C VAL A 329 -16.56 -10.08 -8.77
N ILE A 330 -17.23 -10.79 -9.65
CA ILE A 330 -17.03 -10.66 -11.10
C ILE A 330 -17.58 -9.34 -11.64
N ASP A 331 -18.71 -8.85 -11.12
CA ASP A 331 -19.26 -7.56 -11.56
C ASP A 331 -18.42 -6.39 -11.07
N PHE A 332 -17.79 -6.54 -9.91
CA PHE A 332 -16.79 -5.61 -9.42
C PHE A 332 -15.58 -5.54 -10.36
N LEU A 333 -15.03 -6.68 -10.77
CA LEU A 333 -13.92 -6.72 -11.74
C LEU A 333 -14.29 -6.12 -13.09
N LYS A 334 -15.49 -6.38 -13.60
CA LYS A 334 -16.01 -5.77 -14.84
C LYS A 334 -16.17 -4.24 -14.74
N GLY A 335 -16.59 -3.76 -13.55
CA GLY A 335 -16.74 -2.32 -13.31
C GLY A 335 -15.40 -1.61 -13.38
N ILE A 336 -14.39 -2.17 -12.71
CA ILE A 336 -13.04 -1.62 -12.66
C ILE A 336 -12.33 -1.64 -14.03
N GLU A 337 -12.60 -2.65 -14.90
CA GLU A 337 -12.04 -2.68 -16.24
C GLU A 337 -12.47 -1.45 -17.06
N LYS A 338 -13.74 -1.06 -16.97
CA LYS A 338 -14.27 0.11 -17.70
C LYS A 338 -13.71 1.45 -17.24
N GLU A 339 -13.19 1.49 -16.02
CA GLU A 339 -12.67 2.67 -15.34
C GLU A 339 -11.14 2.71 -15.31
N ASP A 340 -10.46 1.85 -16.06
CA ASP A 340 -8.98 1.65 -16.01
C ASP A 340 -8.44 1.49 -14.58
N GLY A 341 -9.18 0.76 -13.77
CA GLY A 341 -8.92 0.61 -12.34
C GLY A 341 -7.77 -0.34 -11.98
N PRO A 342 -7.48 -0.52 -10.69
CA PRO A 342 -6.27 -1.20 -10.19
C PRO A 342 -6.20 -2.70 -10.52
N LEU A 343 -7.27 -3.32 -11.02
CA LEU A 343 -7.37 -4.74 -11.37
C LEU A 343 -7.73 -4.97 -12.85
N CYS A 344 -7.64 -3.95 -13.69
CA CYS A 344 -7.95 -4.03 -15.12
C CYS A 344 -7.19 -5.17 -15.79
N LYS A 345 -5.87 -5.26 -15.54
CA LYS A 345 -5.02 -6.31 -16.12
C LYS A 345 -5.39 -7.72 -15.64
N PHE A 346 -5.79 -7.86 -14.39
CA PHE A 346 -6.25 -9.16 -13.87
C PHE A 346 -7.52 -9.64 -14.58
N TYR A 347 -8.48 -8.72 -14.80
CA TYR A 347 -9.71 -9.04 -15.53
C TYR A 347 -9.43 -9.39 -17.01
N GLU A 348 -8.56 -8.62 -17.70
CA GLU A 348 -8.12 -8.95 -19.05
C GLU A 348 -7.56 -10.38 -19.14
N VAL A 349 -6.66 -10.74 -18.21
CA VAL A 349 -6.05 -12.07 -18.16
C VAL A 349 -7.09 -13.20 -17.95
N ILE A 350 -8.16 -12.93 -17.18
CA ILE A 350 -9.27 -13.88 -17.05
C ILE A 350 -10.00 -14.01 -18.39
N MET A 351 -10.23 -12.91 -19.09
CA MET A 351 -10.95 -12.90 -20.37
C MET A 351 -10.15 -13.50 -21.53
N ASP A 352 -8.83 -13.45 -21.49
CA ASP A 352 -7.94 -14.10 -22.47
C ASP A 352 -8.12 -15.63 -22.52
N LEU A 353 -8.61 -16.23 -21.44
CA LEU A 353 -8.99 -17.67 -21.40
C LEU A 353 -10.35 -17.95 -22.06
N GLY A 354 -11.04 -16.92 -22.55
CA GLY A 354 -12.39 -16.98 -23.14
C GLY A 354 -13.49 -16.59 -22.15
N ALA A 355 -14.51 -15.91 -22.63
CA ALA A 355 -15.60 -15.33 -21.83
C ALA A 355 -16.43 -16.33 -21.00
N ASN A 356 -16.36 -17.63 -21.31
CA ASN A 356 -17.07 -18.71 -20.60
C ASN A 356 -16.09 -19.72 -19.96
N ASN A 357 -14.88 -19.28 -19.60
CA ASN A 357 -13.93 -20.15 -18.94
C ASN A 357 -14.41 -20.61 -17.56
N GLN A 358 -13.86 -21.72 -17.08
CA GLN A 358 -14.27 -22.34 -15.80
C GLN A 358 -14.09 -21.37 -14.61
N PHE A 359 -13.00 -20.61 -14.58
CA PHE A 359 -12.70 -19.66 -13.49
C PHE A 359 -13.71 -18.50 -13.45
N PHE A 360 -14.05 -17.94 -14.60
CA PHE A 360 -15.09 -16.91 -14.73
C PHE A 360 -16.46 -17.42 -14.22
N ASN A 361 -16.84 -18.62 -14.63
CA ASN A 361 -18.09 -19.24 -14.17
C ASN A 361 -18.08 -19.50 -12.67
N GLU A 362 -16.96 -19.88 -12.10
CA GLU A 362 -16.81 -20.09 -10.66
C GLU A 362 -16.97 -18.78 -9.88
N LEU A 363 -16.34 -17.68 -10.31
CA LEU A 363 -16.52 -16.34 -9.72
C LEU A 363 -17.96 -15.85 -9.79
N THR A 364 -18.71 -16.29 -10.82
CA THR A 364 -20.12 -15.89 -11.03
C THR A 364 -21.07 -16.68 -10.14
N LEU A 365 -20.88 -17.98 -9.99
CA LEU A 365 -21.83 -18.91 -9.39
C LEU A 365 -21.57 -19.18 -7.89
N ALA A 366 -20.34 -19.02 -7.44
CA ALA A 366 -19.99 -19.29 -6.06
C ALA A 366 -20.58 -18.27 -5.08
N LYS A 367 -21.06 -18.73 -3.93
CA LYS A 367 -21.75 -17.88 -2.94
C LYS A 367 -20.84 -17.27 -1.89
N ASP A 368 -19.80 -18.01 -1.50
CA ASP A 368 -18.87 -17.58 -0.44
C ASP A 368 -17.45 -17.78 -0.93
N ILE A 369 -16.82 -16.68 -1.39
CA ILE A 369 -15.48 -16.71 -1.95
C ILE A 369 -14.62 -15.58 -1.41
N THR A 370 -13.32 -15.79 -1.46
CA THR A 370 -12.32 -14.75 -1.29
C THR A 370 -11.32 -14.81 -2.43
N LEU A 371 -11.20 -13.72 -3.14
CA LEU A 371 -10.29 -13.58 -4.26
C LEU A 371 -9.08 -12.73 -3.84
N PHE A 372 -7.88 -13.28 -3.97
CA PHE A 372 -6.63 -12.54 -3.82
C PHE A 372 -6.20 -12.06 -5.21
N ALA A 373 -6.59 -10.84 -5.57
CA ALA A 373 -6.42 -10.30 -6.93
C ALA A 373 -5.10 -9.52 -7.05
N PRO A 374 -4.17 -9.93 -7.93
CA PRO A 374 -2.95 -9.18 -8.18
C PRO A 374 -3.22 -7.82 -8.82
N SER A 375 -2.54 -6.76 -8.32
CA SER A 375 -2.62 -5.41 -8.91
C SER A 375 -2.07 -5.37 -10.34
N ASN A 376 -2.32 -4.28 -11.06
CA ASN A 376 -1.82 -4.12 -12.43
C ASN A 376 -0.28 -4.25 -12.50
N GLU A 377 0.44 -3.68 -11.52
CA GLU A 377 1.90 -3.74 -11.45
C GLU A 377 2.42 -5.17 -11.27
N ALA A 378 1.67 -6.02 -10.57
CA ALA A 378 2.06 -7.41 -10.36
C ALA A 378 2.17 -8.21 -11.67
N TRP A 379 1.49 -7.78 -12.73
CA TRP A 379 1.51 -8.41 -14.06
C TRP A 379 2.62 -7.91 -14.98
N ALA A 380 3.35 -6.87 -14.59
CA ALA A 380 4.43 -6.29 -15.41
C ALA A 380 5.70 -7.13 -15.47
N ASP A 381 5.87 -8.10 -14.55
CA ASP A 381 7.07 -8.95 -14.49
C ASP A 381 7.19 -9.86 -15.72
N PHE A 382 8.39 -9.96 -16.29
CA PHE A 382 8.66 -10.78 -17.47
C PHE A 382 8.36 -12.28 -17.27
N SER A 383 8.59 -12.80 -16.08
CA SER A 383 8.28 -14.20 -15.73
C SER A 383 6.79 -14.48 -15.80
N VAL A 384 5.96 -13.51 -15.40
CA VAL A 384 4.50 -13.56 -15.46
C VAL A 384 4.02 -13.55 -16.92
N GLN A 385 4.60 -12.69 -17.76
CA GLN A 385 4.25 -12.58 -19.19
C GLN A 385 4.45 -13.91 -19.95
N ASN A 386 5.47 -14.67 -19.58
CA ASN A 386 5.70 -16.00 -20.18
C ASN A 386 4.63 -17.03 -19.78
N ILE A 387 4.03 -16.88 -18.60
CA ILE A 387 3.00 -17.80 -18.10
C ILE A 387 1.65 -17.52 -18.74
N ILE A 388 1.31 -16.28 -19.01
CA ILE A 388 0.06 -15.88 -19.69
C ILE A 388 -0.10 -16.65 -21.02
N ARG A 389 1.01 -16.90 -21.72
CA ARG A 389 1.02 -17.66 -22.98
C ARG A 389 0.69 -19.15 -22.81
N ASN A 390 0.79 -19.70 -21.60
CA ASN A 390 0.46 -21.11 -21.32
C ASN A 390 -0.89 -21.19 -20.57
N HIS A 391 -1.97 -21.36 -21.32
CA HIS A 391 -3.34 -21.39 -20.81
C HIS A 391 -3.58 -22.45 -19.72
N GLN A 392 -2.91 -23.60 -19.76
CA GLN A 392 -3.08 -24.62 -18.71
C GLN A 392 -2.47 -24.15 -17.39
N LYS A 393 -1.23 -23.65 -17.43
CA LYS A 393 -0.54 -23.12 -16.25
C LYS A 393 -1.26 -21.88 -15.72
N LEU A 394 -1.77 -21.02 -16.59
CA LEU A 394 -2.54 -19.84 -16.22
C LEU A 394 -3.83 -20.22 -15.46
N ARG A 395 -4.57 -21.24 -15.91
CA ARG A 395 -5.74 -21.74 -15.17
C ARG A 395 -5.39 -22.18 -13.75
N ASP A 396 -4.32 -22.96 -13.60
CA ASP A 396 -3.88 -23.44 -12.28
C ASP A 396 -3.49 -22.29 -11.36
N ILE A 397 -2.86 -21.25 -11.92
CA ILE A 397 -2.49 -20.03 -11.20
C ILE A 397 -3.73 -19.23 -10.80
N LEU A 398 -4.68 -19.00 -11.70
CA LEU A 398 -5.91 -18.29 -11.37
C LEU A 398 -6.67 -18.97 -10.23
N HIS A 399 -6.81 -20.30 -10.27
CA HIS A 399 -7.46 -21.07 -9.20
C HIS A 399 -6.68 -21.05 -7.89
N LEU A 400 -5.37 -20.78 -7.91
CA LEU A 400 -4.57 -20.58 -6.71
C LEU A 400 -4.94 -19.28 -5.98
N HIS A 401 -5.43 -18.27 -6.70
CA HIS A 401 -5.85 -16.99 -6.12
C HIS A 401 -7.26 -17.00 -5.51
N LEU A 402 -8.00 -18.09 -5.65
CA LEU A 402 -9.39 -18.21 -5.22
C LEU A 402 -9.53 -19.16 -4.04
N VAL A 403 -10.14 -18.69 -2.97
CA VAL A 403 -10.55 -19.49 -1.79
C VAL A 403 -12.06 -19.55 -1.74
N ARG A 404 -12.64 -20.75 -1.49
CA ARG A 404 -14.10 -20.98 -1.40
C ARG A 404 -14.61 -20.80 0.02
N GLU A 405 -14.29 -19.65 0.62
CA GLU A 405 -14.70 -19.24 1.96
C GLU A 405 -14.63 -17.72 2.07
N ARG A 406 -15.49 -17.12 2.89
CA ARG A 406 -15.39 -15.68 3.20
C ARG A 406 -14.31 -15.45 4.25
N LEU A 407 -13.19 -14.86 3.85
CA LEU A 407 -12.03 -14.59 4.69
C LEU A 407 -11.74 -13.08 4.76
N PRO A 408 -12.47 -12.32 5.59
CA PRO A 408 -12.08 -10.94 5.87
C PRO A 408 -10.76 -10.92 6.66
N MET A 409 -10.00 -9.85 6.55
CA MET A 409 -8.65 -9.72 7.14
C MET A 409 -8.64 -10.00 8.65
N ASP A 410 -9.64 -9.53 9.39
CA ASP A 410 -9.78 -9.77 10.82
C ASP A 410 -9.93 -11.25 11.17
N ALA A 411 -10.69 -12.01 10.37
CA ALA A 411 -10.80 -13.46 10.54
C ALA A 411 -9.47 -14.17 10.27
N ILE A 412 -8.74 -13.76 9.24
CA ILE A 412 -7.41 -14.30 8.93
C ILE A 412 -6.45 -14.00 10.10
N ILE A 413 -6.43 -12.78 10.62
CA ILE A 413 -5.59 -12.38 11.74
C ILE A 413 -5.94 -13.19 13.00
N HIS A 414 -7.22 -13.33 13.31
CA HIS A 414 -7.67 -14.10 14.46
C HIS A 414 -7.26 -15.57 14.36
N ASN A 415 -7.47 -16.18 13.21
CA ASN A 415 -7.10 -17.58 12.98
C ASN A 415 -5.59 -17.82 13.02
N ASN A 416 -4.80 -16.77 12.71
CA ASN A 416 -3.33 -16.84 12.71
C ASN A 416 -2.68 -16.65 14.09
N MET A 417 -3.44 -16.27 15.14
CA MET A 417 -2.88 -15.93 16.46
C MET A 417 -2.14 -17.09 17.13
N ASN A 418 -2.61 -18.33 16.99
CA ASN A 418 -2.04 -19.49 17.68
C ASN A 418 -1.20 -20.39 16.79
N GLN A 419 -1.40 -20.33 15.49
CA GLN A 419 -0.66 -21.12 14.51
C GLN A 419 -0.79 -20.48 13.14
N ILE A 420 0.12 -20.81 12.21
CA ILE A 420 0.04 -20.32 10.85
C ILE A 420 -1.27 -20.81 10.22
N TYR A 421 -2.13 -19.84 9.90
CA TYR A 421 -3.41 -20.14 9.26
C TYR A 421 -3.18 -20.50 7.78
N GLN A 422 -3.87 -21.52 7.31
CA GLN A 422 -3.85 -21.96 5.92
C GLN A 422 -5.27 -22.15 5.41
N ALA A 423 -5.52 -21.73 4.16
CA ALA A 423 -6.80 -21.90 3.50
C ALA A 423 -6.66 -22.70 2.22
N PRO A 424 -7.55 -23.70 1.97
CA PRO A 424 -7.55 -24.45 0.72
C PRO A 424 -7.99 -23.55 -0.44
N THR A 425 -7.27 -23.63 -1.57
CA THR A 425 -7.61 -22.88 -2.77
C THR A 425 -8.55 -23.64 -3.70
N ALA A 426 -9.05 -22.97 -4.72
CA ALA A 426 -9.76 -23.62 -5.81
C ALA A 426 -8.85 -24.52 -6.67
N SER A 427 -7.53 -24.27 -6.65
CA SER A 427 -6.53 -25.17 -7.25
C SER A 427 -6.40 -26.45 -6.41
N PRO A 428 -6.54 -27.65 -7.01
CA PRO A 428 -6.51 -28.89 -6.26
C PRO A 428 -5.22 -29.05 -5.44
N ARG A 429 -5.38 -29.40 -4.17
CA ARG A 429 -4.27 -29.68 -3.22
C ARG A 429 -3.31 -28.52 -2.95
N LYS A 430 -3.66 -27.29 -3.32
CA LYS A 430 -2.87 -26.10 -3.02
C LYS A 430 -3.54 -25.27 -1.94
N TYR A 431 -2.72 -24.73 -1.07
CA TYR A 431 -3.14 -23.89 0.06
C TYR A 431 -2.50 -22.51 -0.02
N LEU A 432 -3.18 -21.52 0.51
CA LEU A 432 -2.59 -20.24 0.85
C LEU A 432 -2.18 -20.28 2.33
N TYR A 433 -1.02 -19.73 2.63
CA TYR A 433 -0.48 -19.58 3.97
C TYR A 433 -0.42 -18.11 4.32
N PHE A 434 -0.89 -17.76 5.50
CA PHE A 434 -1.00 -16.37 5.92
C PHE A 434 0.00 -16.05 7.01
N ASN A 435 0.61 -14.88 6.92
CA ASN A 435 1.47 -14.35 7.95
C ASN A 435 1.14 -12.89 8.22
N VAL A 436 1.06 -12.53 9.51
CA VAL A 436 0.74 -11.18 9.97
C VAL A 436 1.99 -10.55 10.55
N LEU A 437 2.49 -9.52 9.90
CA LEU A 437 3.63 -8.73 10.35
C LEU A 437 3.12 -7.51 11.13
N THR A 438 3.41 -7.45 12.42
CA THR A 438 3.04 -6.30 13.26
C THR A 438 4.24 -5.37 13.43
N ARG A 439 4.11 -4.12 12.98
CA ARG A 439 5.10 -3.05 13.17
C ARG A 439 4.43 -1.88 13.90
N GLY A 440 4.61 -1.80 15.22
CA GLY A 440 3.90 -0.84 16.06
C GLY A 440 2.39 -1.10 16.05
N GLN A 441 1.60 -0.13 15.66
CA GLN A 441 0.14 -0.27 15.54
C GLN A 441 -0.30 -0.78 14.15
N ASN A 442 0.60 -0.82 13.17
CA ASN A 442 0.27 -1.26 11.82
C ASN A 442 0.47 -2.77 11.67
N GLN A 443 -0.57 -3.44 11.18
CA GLN A 443 -0.54 -4.85 10.82
C GLN A 443 -0.55 -4.98 9.30
N THR A 444 0.43 -5.72 8.80
CA THR A 444 0.53 -6.04 7.36
C THR A 444 0.27 -7.52 7.18
N LEU A 445 -0.73 -7.87 6.38
CA LEU A 445 -1.03 -9.24 6.00
C LEU A 445 -0.21 -9.61 4.76
N THR A 446 0.52 -10.72 4.84
CA THR A 446 1.13 -11.37 3.70
C THR A 446 0.49 -12.71 3.43
N VAL A 447 0.31 -13.04 2.17
CA VAL A 447 -0.21 -14.32 1.69
C VAL A 447 0.85 -15.03 0.87
N GLU A 448 1.08 -16.30 1.16
CA GLU A 448 2.00 -17.14 0.39
C GLU A 448 1.21 -18.20 -0.36
N GLY A 449 1.48 -18.32 -1.67
CA GLY A 449 0.90 -19.35 -2.52
C GLY A 449 1.87 -19.75 -3.64
N GLY A 450 2.09 -21.06 -3.79
CA GLY A 450 2.98 -21.59 -4.83
C GLY A 450 4.41 -21.05 -4.77
N GLY A 451 4.94 -20.81 -3.57
CA GLY A 451 6.30 -20.30 -3.37
C GLY A 451 6.43 -18.77 -3.39
N VAL A 452 5.36 -18.05 -3.68
CA VAL A 452 5.36 -16.57 -3.77
C VAL A 452 4.74 -15.96 -2.53
N ASN A 453 5.46 -15.06 -1.88
CA ASN A 453 4.92 -14.20 -0.82
C ASN A 453 4.43 -12.90 -1.44
N ALA A 454 3.16 -12.61 -1.30
CA ALA A 454 2.53 -11.36 -1.72
C ALA A 454 2.03 -10.58 -0.50
N THR A 455 2.11 -9.25 -0.57
CA THR A 455 1.56 -8.35 0.45
C THR A 455 0.14 -7.95 0.06
N VAL A 456 -0.77 -8.00 1.00
CA VAL A 456 -2.12 -7.47 0.81
C VAL A 456 -2.05 -5.95 0.93
N THR A 457 -2.23 -5.27 -0.20
CA THR A 457 -2.17 -3.80 -0.31
C THR A 457 -3.50 -3.15 0.00
N LEU A 458 -4.60 -3.79 -0.39
CA LEU A 458 -5.96 -3.33 -0.12
C LEU A 458 -6.85 -4.51 0.30
N PRO A 459 -7.14 -4.67 1.59
CA PRO A 459 -7.96 -5.77 2.09
C PRO A 459 -9.46 -5.46 2.05
N ASN A 460 -10.27 -6.50 2.14
CA ASN A 460 -11.69 -6.48 2.48
C ASN A 460 -12.61 -5.74 1.51
N ILE A 461 -12.30 -5.66 0.22
CA ILE A 461 -13.26 -5.13 -0.76
C ILE A 461 -14.47 -6.06 -0.75
N ALA A 462 -15.62 -5.49 -0.38
CA ALA A 462 -16.82 -6.27 -0.17
C ALA A 462 -17.57 -6.52 -1.48
N ALA A 463 -18.01 -7.76 -1.67
CA ALA A 463 -18.93 -8.19 -2.71
C ALA A 463 -20.08 -9.00 -2.12
N THR A 464 -21.21 -9.08 -2.83
CA THR A 464 -22.40 -9.82 -2.36
C THR A 464 -22.09 -11.30 -2.14
N ASN A 465 -21.19 -11.87 -2.91
CA ASN A 465 -20.77 -13.26 -2.83
C ASN A 465 -19.38 -13.47 -2.20
N GLY A 466 -18.76 -12.45 -1.59
CA GLY A 466 -17.47 -12.65 -0.91
C GLY A 466 -16.64 -11.40 -0.70
N PHE A 467 -15.30 -11.58 -0.72
CA PHE A 467 -14.32 -10.50 -0.58
C PHE A 467 -13.28 -10.56 -1.69
N VAL A 468 -12.73 -9.38 -2.02
CA VAL A 468 -11.52 -9.24 -2.83
C VAL A 468 -10.43 -8.59 -1.99
N HIS A 469 -9.24 -9.18 -1.99
CA HIS A 469 -8.02 -8.60 -1.43
C HIS A 469 -7.05 -8.31 -2.58
N ILE A 470 -6.62 -7.06 -2.72
CA ILE A 470 -5.61 -6.72 -3.72
C ILE A 470 -4.23 -7.06 -3.16
N ILE A 471 -3.42 -7.74 -3.97
CA ILE A 471 -2.07 -8.17 -3.63
C ILE A 471 -1.04 -7.63 -4.62
N ASP A 472 0.20 -7.45 -4.14
CA ASP A 472 1.30 -6.84 -4.92
C ASP A 472 2.04 -7.80 -5.86
N ARG A 473 1.67 -9.11 -5.88
CA ARG A 473 2.34 -10.13 -6.70
C ARG A 473 1.38 -11.20 -7.19
N VAL A 474 1.70 -11.82 -8.33
CA VAL A 474 0.99 -12.99 -8.85
C VAL A 474 1.48 -14.24 -8.12
N LEU A 475 0.58 -14.92 -7.40
CA LEU A 475 0.89 -16.16 -6.70
C LEU A 475 1.21 -17.29 -7.69
N GLY A 476 2.11 -18.20 -7.32
CA GLY A 476 2.49 -19.33 -8.15
C GLY A 476 3.44 -19.02 -9.30
N VAL A 477 4.01 -17.81 -9.36
CA VAL A 477 5.04 -17.41 -10.32
C VAL A 477 6.34 -17.10 -9.57
N PRO A 478 7.25 -18.07 -9.42
CA PRO A 478 8.46 -17.90 -8.63
C PRO A 478 9.34 -16.76 -9.15
N TYR A 479 9.82 -15.92 -8.25
CA TYR A 479 10.73 -14.81 -8.53
C TYR A 479 12.01 -14.84 -7.67
N THR A 480 12.06 -15.73 -6.67
CA THR A 480 13.18 -15.88 -5.74
C THR A 480 13.90 -17.21 -5.95
N THR A 481 15.21 -17.23 -5.69
CA THR A 481 15.97 -18.48 -5.63
C THR A 481 15.65 -19.25 -4.34
N VAL A 482 16.08 -20.51 -4.25
CA VAL A 482 15.99 -21.31 -3.02
C VAL A 482 16.67 -20.59 -1.85
N PHE A 483 17.80 -19.94 -2.10
CA PHE A 483 18.51 -19.13 -1.09
C PHE A 483 17.66 -17.96 -0.58
N GLU A 484 17.12 -17.16 -1.50
CA GLU A 484 16.33 -15.99 -1.13
C GLU A 484 15.03 -16.39 -0.44
N LYS A 485 14.36 -17.44 -0.93
CA LYS A 485 13.16 -17.98 -0.28
C LYS A 485 13.45 -18.45 1.14
N LEU A 486 14.54 -19.21 1.34
CA LEU A 486 14.97 -19.64 2.67
C LEU A 486 15.27 -18.47 3.61
N LYS A 487 15.84 -17.37 3.07
CA LYS A 487 16.16 -16.14 3.84
C LYS A 487 14.93 -15.34 4.24
N THR A 488 13.92 -15.29 3.40
CA THR A 488 12.76 -14.39 3.56
C THR A 488 11.53 -15.05 4.15
N ASP A 489 11.48 -16.37 4.16
CA ASP A 489 10.35 -17.12 4.68
C ASP A 489 10.37 -17.15 6.22
N PRO A 490 9.34 -16.61 6.91
CA PRO A 490 9.33 -16.49 8.35
C PRO A 490 9.29 -17.82 9.11
N MET A 491 8.93 -18.93 8.42
CA MET A 491 8.91 -20.27 9.03
C MET A 491 10.25 -21.01 8.98
N LEU A 492 11.23 -20.49 8.25
CA LEU A 492 12.48 -21.18 7.92
C LEU A 492 13.72 -20.52 8.54
N ASN A 493 13.51 -19.61 9.51
CA ASN A 493 14.58 -18.82 10.12
C ASN A 493 15.66 -19.67 10.79
N ILE A 494 15.30 -20.73 11.50
CA ILE A 494 16.28 -21.58 12.21
C ILE A 494 17.16 -22.30 11.18
N THR A 495 16.56 -22.91 10.14
CA THR A 495 17.33 -23.57 9.06
C THR A 495 18.22 -22.57 8.32
N TYR A 496 17.69 -21.36 8.01
CA TYR A 496 18.49 -20.29 7.41
C TYR A 496 19.70 -19.91 8.27
N ASN A 497 19.51 -19.71 9.57
CA ASN A 497 20.56 -19.30 10.49
C ASN A 497 21.62 -20.40 10.70
N LEU A 498 21.22 -21.67 10.72
CA LEU A 498 22.15 -22.81 10.75
C LEU A 498 23.03 -22.81 9.50
N GLY A 499 22.45 -22.69 8.32
CA GLY A 499 23.18 -22.69 7.06
C GLY A 499 24.01 -21.42 6.83
N LYS A 500 23.57 -20.26 7.32
CA LYS A 500 24.31 -19.00 7.24
C LYS A 500 25.64 -19.08 7.99
N ARG A 501 25.64 -19.62 9.20
CA ARG A 501 26.86 -19.78 10.04
C ARG A 501 27.90 -20.69 9.40
N GLN A 502 27.47 -21.67 8.62
CA GLN A 502 28.34 -22.65 7.98
C GLN A 502 28.68 -22.28 6.52
N MET A 503 28.34 -21.08 6.07
CA MET A 503 28.47 -20.64 4.66
C MET A 503 27.74 -21.59 3.67
N PHE A 504 26.88 -22.49 4.18
CA PHE A 504 26.17 -23.50 3.40
C PHE A 504 25.17 -22.91 2.42
N ASN A 505 24.45 -21.86 2.84
CA ASN A 505 23.33 -21.30 2.06
C ASN A 505 23.77 -20.67 0.74
N GLN A 506 25.03 -20.24 0.59
CA GLN A 506 25.51 -19.54 -0.61
C GLN A 506 25.39 -20.41 -1.88
N GLN A 507 25.60 -21.71 -1.77
CA GLN A 507 25.44 -22.65 -2.90
C GLN A 507 24.01 -22.69 -3.43
N LEU A 508 23.02 -22.39 -2.60
CA LEU A 508 21.60 -22.43 -2.97
C LEU A 508 21.16 -21.29 -3.89
N ASN A 509 22.05 -20.34 -4.19
CA ASN A 509 21.83 -19.25 -5.13
C ASN A 509 22.31 -19.58 -6.56
N ASP A 510 22.95 -20.73 -6.76
CA ASP A 510 23.42 -21.18 -8.06
C ASP A 510 22.23 -21.46 -9.01
N MET A 511 22.30 -20.91 -10.22
CA MET A 511 21.27 -21.07 -11.27
C MET A 511 21.57 -22.19 -12.26
N GLU A 512 22.80 -22.74 -12.26
CA GLU A 512 23.21 -23.82 -13.15
C GLU A 512 22.60 -25.17 -12.75
N HIS A 513 22.27 -25.32 -11.46
CA HIS A 513 21.71 -26.55 -10.91
C HIS A 513 20.26 -26.35 -10.48
N ARG A 514 19.53 -27.46 -10.41
CA ARG A 514 18.18 -27.51 -9.84
C ARG A 514 18.21 -28.18 -8.48
N TYR A 515 17.59 -27.53 -7.51
CA TYR A 515 17.57 -27.99 -6.13
C TYR A 515 16.21 -28.60 -5.77
N THR A 516 16.23 -29.67 -5.00
CA THR A 516 15.09 -30.13 -4.21
C THR A 516 15.54 -30.13 -2.76
N TYR A 517 14.94 -29.26 -1.94
CA TYR A 517 15.37 -29.04 -0.57
C TYR A 517 14.25 -29.37 0.40
N PHE A 518 14.44 -30.40 1.22
CA PHE A 518 13.55 -30.70 2.34
C PHE A 518 13.92 -29.84 3.53
N VAL A 519 13.19 -28.76 3.78
CA VAL A 519 13.54 -27.76 4.78
C VAL A 519 12.73 -27.99 6.06
N PRO A 520 13.35 -28.32 7.19
CA PRO A 520 12.66 -28.37 8.47
C PRO A 520 12.21 -26.96 8.87
N ARG A 521 10.90 -26.77 9.16
CA ARG A 521 10.40 -25.49 9.66
C ARG A 521 10.84 -25.21 11.10
N ASP A 522 10.74 -23.98 11.53
CA ASP A 522 11.17 -23.57 12.89
C ASP A 522 10.51 -24.43 13.97
N HIS A 523 9.24 -24.76 13.82
CA HIS A 523 8.53 -25.66 14.74
C HIS A 523 9.15 -27.07 14.81
N ALA A 524 9.66 -27.60 13.70
CA ALA A 524 10.36 -28.89 13.66
C ALA A 524 11.64 -28.84 14.49
N TRP A 525 12.41 -27.77 14.38
CA TRP A 525 13.61 -27.55 15.18
C TRP A 525 13.31 -27.33 16.65
N LEU A 526 12.21 -26.64 17.00
CA LEU A 526 11.77 -26.47 18.38
C LEU A 526 11.35 -27.80 19.01
N LYS A 527 10.64 -28.66 18.27
CA LYS A 527 10.38 -30.05 18.72
C LYS A 527 11.66 -30.84 18.95
N PHE A 528 12.63 -30.71 18.04
CA PHE A 528 13.94 -31.32 18.17
C PHE A 528 14.69 -30.79 19.40
N GLN A 529 14.62 -29.49 19.67
CA GLN A 529 15.22 -28.87 20.87
C GLN A 529 14.62 -29.43 22.15
N ILE A 530 13.34 -29.68 22.23
CA ILE A 530 12.69 -30.26 23.41
C ILE A 530 13.17 -31.69 23.65
N LYS A 531 13.30 -32.50 22.60
CA LYS A 531 13.76 -33.88 22.67
C LYS A 531 15.28 -33.98 22.94
N HIS A 532 16.08 -33.10 22.36
CA HIS A 532 17.55 -33.15 22.34
C HIS A 532 18.18 -31.77 22.60
N PRO A 533 17.99 -31.15 23.80
CA PRO A 533 18.38 -29.76 24.05
C PRO A 533 19.90 -29.51 23.93
N SER A 534 20.71 -30.44 24.35
CA SER A 534 22.18 -30.31 24.23
C SER A 534 22.64 -30.40 22.78
N ALA A 535 22.09 -31.33 22.01
CA ALA A 535 22.38 -31.49 20.59
C ALA A 535 21.97 -30.25 19.80
N PHE A 536 20.77 -29.72 20.06
CA PHE A 536 20.31 -28.49 19.41
C PHE A 536 21.23 -27.31 19.67
N LYS A 537 21.65 -27.10 20.92
CA LYS A 537 22.66 -26.06 21.25
C LYS A 537 23.96 -26.24 20.48
N SER A 538 24.44 -27.49 20.34
CA SER A 538 25.66 -27.80 19.63
C SER A 538 25.61 -27.42 18.15
N LEU A 539 24.45 -27.52 17.50
CA LEU A 539 24.30 -27.15 16.07
C LEU A 539 24.69 -25.70 15.78
N PHE A 540 24.62 -24.81 16.78
CA PHE A 540 24.96 -23.39 16.62
C PHE A 540 26.40 -23.07 17.05
N ARG A 541 27.20 -24.05 17.46
CA ARG A 541 28.60 -23.85 17.85
C ARG A 541 29.53 -24.00 16.66
N GLU A 542 30.59 -23.20 16.63
CA GLU A 542 31.56 -23.21 15.52
C GLU A 542 32.34 -24.53 15.45
N ASP A 543 32.71 -25.10 16.62
CA ASP A 543 33.40 -26.39 16.71
C ASP A 543 32.53 -27.57 16.22
N PHE A 544 31.23 -27.40 16.12
CA PHE A 544 30.29 -28.38 15.60
C PHE A 544 29.89 -28.15 14.15
N GLY A 545 30.45 -27.14 13.49
CA GLY A 545 30.08 -26.68 12.15
C GLY A 545 30.13 -27.76 11.08
N TYR A 546 31.10 -28.67 11.15
CA TYR A 546 31.21 -29.78 10.23
C TYR A 546 29.97 -30.70 10.27
N PHE A 547 29.49 -31.05 11.46
CA PHE A 547 28.29 -31.90 11.60
C PHE A 547 27.01 -31.19 11.19
N THR A 548 26.89 -29.91 11.53
CA THR A 548 25.76 -29.09 11.13
C THR A 548 25.67 -29.01 9.60
N LYS A 549 26.79 -28.82 8.92
CA LYS A 549 26.86 -28.81 7.46
C LYS A 549 26.44 -30.16 6.88
N GLN A 550 26.90 -31.28 7.45
CA GLN A 550 26.50 -32.61 7.02
C GLN A 550 25.02 -32.87 7.14
N ILE A 551 24.39 -32.42 8.23
CA ILE A 551 22.96 -32.53 8.44
C ILE A 551 22.23 -31.72 7.33
N LEU A 552 22.64 -30.47 7.06
CA LEU A 552 22.03 -29.65 6.02
C LEU A 552 22.22 -30.25 4.61
N GLU A 553 23.41 -30.79 4.29
CA GLU A 553 23.71 -31.43 3.01
C GLU A 553 22.82 -32.66 2.74
N ARG A 554 22.39 -33.38 3.77
CA ARG A 554 21.47 -34.51 3.69
C ARG A 554 20.07 -34.10 3.24
N HIS A 555 19.66 -32.85 3.51
CA HIS A 555 18.36 -32.33 3.15
C HIS A 555 18.29 -31.78 1.72
N VAL A 556 19.44 -31.61 1.03
CA VAL A 556 19.52 -30.97 -0.28
C VAL A 556 19.89 -31.95 -1.36
N ILE A 557 19.06 -32.04 -2.36
CA ILE A 557 19.33 -32.77 -3.60
C ILE A 557 19.72 -31.74 -4.65
N ARG A 558 20.87 -31.96 -5.29
CA ARG A 558 21.39 -31.15 -6.39
C ARG A 558 21.41 -32.02 -7.64
N ALA A 559 20.54 -31.71 -8.59
CA ALA A 559 20.36 -32.55 -9.79
C ALA A 559 20.09 -31.69 -11.03
N GLY A 560 19.92 -32.31 -12.18
CA GLY A 560 19.52 -31.62 -13.42
C GLY A 560 18.06 -31.18 -13.44
N ARG A 561 17.23 -31.69 -12.51
CA ARG A 561 15.84 -31.27 -12.32
C ARG A 561 15.49 -31.19 -10.83
N ALA A 562 14.52 -30.36 -10.51
CA ALA A 562 13.85 -30.36 -9.21
C ALA A 562 12.67 -31.35 -9.24
N TYR A 563 12.36 -31.92 -8.08
CA TYR A 563 11.30 -32.91 -7.92
C TYR A 563 10.15 -32.34 -7.13
N THR A 564 8.94 -32.41 -7.69
CA THR A 564 7.70 -32.17 -6.94
C THR A 564 7.38 -33.37 -6.05
N VAL A 565 6.51 -33.20 -5.04
CA VAL A 565 6.04 -34.36 -4.24
C VAL A 565 5.30 -35.37 -5.10
N SER A 566 4.60 -34.92 -6.13
CA SER A 566 3.94 -35.79 -7.10
C SER A 566 4.95 -36.60 -7.92
N ASP A 567 6.08 -35.99 -8.36
CA ASP A 567 7.17 -36.72 -9.01
C ASP A 567 7.77 -37.79 -8.09
N LEU A 568 8.03 -37.38 -6.83
CA LEU A 568 8.57 -38.28 -5.83
C LEU A 568 7.63 -39.46 -5.56
N LYS A 569 6.30 -39.21 -5.50
CA LYS A 569 5.29 -40.26 -5.31
C LYS A 569 5.24 -41.25 -6.47
N LEU A 570 5.47 -40.78 -7.70
CA LEU A 570 5.55 -41.67 -8.88
C LEU A 570 6.82 -42.53 -8.89
N LEU A 571 7.92 -41.96 -8.40
CA LEU A 571 9.24 -42.62 -8.36
C LEU A 571 9.41 -43.55 -7.15
N ALA A 572 8.77 -43.19 -6.02
CA ALA A 572 8.89 -43.89 -4.75
C ALA A 572 7.51 -44.13 -4.15
N ASN A 573 7.03 -45.34 -4.17
CA ASN A 573 5.79 -45.74 -3.51
C ASN A 573 6.04 -46.33 -2.10
N GLU A 574 4.98 -46.74 -1.41
CA GLU A 574 5.08 -47.31 -0.05
C GLU A 574 5.93 -48.58 0.04
N THR A 575 6.08 -49.28 -1.07
CA THR A 575 6.80 -50.58 -1.11
C THR A 575 8.22 -50.45 -1.63
N HIS A 576 8.52 -49.48 -2.50
CA HIS A 576 9.81 -49.29 -3.14
C HIS A 576 10.38 -47.90 -2.87
N PRO A 577 11.47 -47.78 -2.08
CA PRO A 577 12.13 -46.52 -1.85
C PRO A 577 12.84 -46.01 -3.09
N PHE A 578 12.76 -44.70 -3.34
CA PHE A 578 13.57 -44.04 -4.36
C PHE A 578 14.84 -43.47 -3.74
N VAL A 579 15.95 -43.60 -4.47
CA VAL A 579 17.26 -43.12 -4.01
C VAL A 579 17.61 -41.85 -4.74
N LEU A 580 17.71 -40.76 -4.00
CA LEU A 580 18.05 -39.43 -4.49
C LEU A 580 19.52 -39.11 -4.21
N PRO A 581 20.28 -38.57 -5.16
CA PRO A 581 21.66 -38.15 -4.94
C PRO A 581 21.67 -36.88 -4.13
N THR A 582 22.20 -36.92 -2.92
CA THR A 582 22.56 -35.71 -2.18
C THR A 582 24.05 -35.41 -2.33
N SER A 583 24.51 -34.29 -1.81
CA SER A 583 25.93 -33.91 -1.87
C SER A 583 26.84 -34.86 -1.08
N ARG A 584 26.29 -35.73 -0.25
CA ARG A 584 27.08 -36.63 0.62
C ARG A 584 26.64 -38.11 0.54
N ASP A 585 25.47 -38.41 1.11
CA ASP A 585 24.96 -39.78 1.18
C ASP A 585 23.64 -39.86 0.41
N PRO A 586 23.42 -40.98 -0.31
CA PRO A 586 22.17 -41.15 -1.06
C PRO A 586 20.95 -41.13 -0.12
N LEU A 587 20.02 -40.22 -0.37
CA LEU A 587 18.78 -40.07 0.40
C LEU A 587 17.75 -41.08 -0.10
N ARG A 588 17.41 -42.04 0.73
CA ARG A 588 16.37 -43.05 0.43
C ARG A 588 15.05 -42.57 1.03
N LEU A 589 14.07 -42.32 0.21
CA LEU A 589 12.74 -41.89 0.61
C LEU A 589 11.67 -42.81 0.07
N ARG A 590 10.61 -42.98 0.86
CA ARG A 590 9.29 -43.41 0.37
C ARG A 590 8.32 -42.25 0.52
N VAL A 591 7.31 -42.21 -0.33
CA VAL A 591 6.30 -41.12 -0.29
C VAL A 591 4.92 -41.74 -0.25
N LYS A 592 4.10 -41.30 0.68
CA LYS A 592 2.67 -41.63 0.74
C LYS A 592 1.80 -40.39 0.85
N GLU A 593 0.55 -40.55 0.47
CA GLU A 593 -0.49 -39.57 0.67
C GLU A 593 -1.56 -40.18 1.58
N SER A 594 -1.91 -39.49 2.65
CA SER A 594 -2.99 -39.85 3.59
C SER A 594 -3.75 -38.60 3.97
N ASP A 595 -5.08 -38.64 3.93
CA ASP A 595 -5.98 -37.54 4.31
C ASP A 595 -5.63 -36.19 3.65
N LYS A 596 -5.33 -36.24 2.36
CA LYS A 596 -4.87 -35.07 1.55
C LYS A 596 -3.51 -34.47 1.95
N ASN A 597 -2.81 -35.09 2.90
CA ASN A 597 -1.47 -34.69 3.32
C ASN A 597 -0.41 -35.63 2.73
N TYR A 598 0.79 -35.08 2.48
CA TYR A 598 1.92 -35.86 2.03
C TYR A 598 2.86 -36.18 3.18
N TYR A 599 3.40 -37.37 3.14
CA TYR A 599 4.39 -37.86 4.08
C TYR A 599 5.58 -38.44 3.33
N VAL A 600 6.79 -38.14 3.81
CA VAL A 600 8.03 -38.79 3.36
C VAL A 600 8.54 -39.68 4.46
N GLU A 601 8.86 -40.94 4.13
CA GLU A 601 9.50 -41.84 5.06
C GLU A 601 11.01 -41.73 4.91
N TRP A 602 11.66 -41.44 6.01
CA TRP A 602 13.11 -41.45 6.12
C TRP A 602 13.53 -42.24 7.35
N ASN A 603 14.44 -43.19 7.16
CA ASN A 603 15.01 -44.03 8.23
C ASN A 603 13.95 -44.73 9.12
N GLY A 604 12.85 -45.20 8.51
CA GLY A 604 11.74 -45.87 9.20
C GLY A 604 10.70 -44.98 9.84
N HIS A 605 10.83 -43.64 9.72
CA HIS A 605 9.89 -42.66 10.27
C HIS A 605 9.16 -41.91 9.17
N TRP A 606 7.84 -41.81 9.29
CA TRP A 606 6.99 -41.02 8.40
C TRP A 606 6.93 -39.58 8.88
N ILE A 607 7.47 -38.65 8.08
CA ILE A 607 7.56 -37.23 8.36
C ILE A 607 6.53 -36.49 7.51
N HIS A 608 5.72 -35.67 8.12
CA HIS A 608 4.72 -34.86 7.44
C HIS A 608 5.39 -33.77 6.60
N VAL A 609 4.97 -33.63 5.34
CA VAL A 609 5.36 -32.52 4.47
C VAL A 609 4.31 -31.42 4.66
N PHE A 610 4.63 -30.49 5.53
CA PHE A 610 3.74 -29.41 5.93
C PHE A 610 3.36 -28.49 4.76
N ARG A 611 4.36 -28.13 3.95
CA ARG A 611 4.16 -27.29 2.78
C ARG A 611 4.92 -27.88 1.60
N PRO A 612 4.23 -28.64 0.74
CA PRO A 612 4.83 -29.24 -0.44
C PRO A 612 5.01 -28.21 -1.57
N ASP A 613 5.93 -28.48 -2.48
CA ASP A 613 6.07 -27.83 -3.79
C ASP A 613 6.16 -26.29 -3.74
N VAL A 614 6.98 -25.76 -2.82
CA VAL A 614 7.31 -24.33 -2.77
C VAL A 614 8.29 -24.05 -3.92
N GLU A 615 7.76 -23.57 -5.04
CA GLU A 615 8.53 -23.32 -6.25
C GLU A 615 9.47 -22.13 -6.10
N CYS A 616 10.70 -22.28 -6.59
CA CYS A 616 11.74 -21.24 -6.67
C CYS A 616 12.32 -21.22 -8.09
N THR A 617 13.00 -20.12 -8.47
CA THR A 617 13.56 -19.97 -9.82
C THR A 617 14.60 -21.06 -10.17
N ASN A 618 15.32 -21.57 -9.18
CA ASN A 618 16.34 -22.61 -9.34
C ASN A 618 16.04 -23.94 -8.60
N GLY A 619 14.80 -24.15 -8.12
CA GLY A 619 14.47 -25.41 -7.44
C GLY A 619 13.10 -25.43 -6.77
N ILE A 620 12.91 -26.42 -5.90
CA ILE A 620 11.70 -26.63 -5.12
C ILE A 620 12.08 -26.88 -3.66
N ILE A 621 11.37 -26.24 -2.74
CA ILE A 621 11.46 -26.48 -1.30
C ILE A 621 10.24 -27.30 -0.87
N HIS A 622 10.48 -28.35 -0.08
CA HIS A 622 9.43 -29.06 0.67
C HIS A 622 9.65 -28.79 2.16
N VAL A 623 8.70 -28.10 2.77
CA VAL A 623 8.78 -27.78 4.20
C VAL A 623 8.32 -28.98 5.01
N ILE A 624 9.17 -29.49 5.91
CA ILE A 624 8.93 -30.72 6.66
C ILE A 624 8.83 -30.47 8.17
N ASP A 625 8.15 -31.39 8.88
CA ASP A 625 7.84 -31.28 10.31
C ASP A 625 8.90 -31.92 11.24
N GLU A 626 9.90 -32.60 10.68
CA GLU A 626 11.01 -33.13 11.43
C GLU A 626 12.31 -33.08 10.58
N PRO A 627 13.48 -32.79 11.20
CA PRO A 627 14.74 -32.78 10.49
C PRO A 627 15.28 -34.19 10.27
N PHE A 628 16.02 -34.42 9.18
CA PHE A 628 16.72 -35.67 8.89
C PHE A 628 18.01 -35.76 9.72
N VAL A 629 17.90 -36.06 11.00
CA VAL A 629 19.02 -36.16 11.97
C VAL A 629 19.13 -37.59 12.48
N LEU A 630 20.32 -38.19 12.39
CA LEU A 630 20.62 -39.51 12.91
C LEU A 630 21.05 -39.43 14.41
N GLU A 631 20.79 -40.47 15.17
CA GLU A 631 21.29 -40.55 16.53
C GLU A 631 22.83 -40.48 16.58
N SER A 632 23.53 -40.99 15.58
CA SER A 632 24.97 -40.89 15.44
C SER A 632 25.48 -39.45 15.32
N ASP A 633 24.71 -38.58 14.64
CA ASP A 633 25.04 -37.16 14.50
C ASP A 633 25.03 -36.45 15.89
N ILE A 634 24.17 -36.94 16.79
CA ILE A 634 24.00 -36.37 18.15
C ILE A 634 25.04 -36.90 19.15
N ARG A 635 25.40 -38.17 19.01
CA ARG A 635 26.34 -38.85 19.93
C ARG A 635 27.82 -38.57 19.67
N ALA A 636 28.15 -38.13 18.44
CA ALA A 636 29.53 -37.84 18.04
C ALA A 636 30.24 -36.78 18.89
N THR A 637 29.47 -35.92 19.58
CA THR A 637 30.01 -34.88 20.49
C THR A 637 30.58 -35.41 21.81
N GLY A 638 30.17 -36.60 22.25
CA GLY A 638 30.63 -37.17 23.51
C GLY A 638 31.93 -37.99 23.40
N SER A 639 32.20 -38.59 22.22
CA SER A 639 33.36 -39.49 22.03
C SER A 639 34.62 -38.77 21.52
N ALA A 640 34.47 -37.72 20.71
CA ALA A 640 35.62 -36.98 20.20
C ALA A 640 36.43 -36.26 21.33
N GLN A 641 35.75 -35.74 22.36
CA GLN A 641 36.43 -35.14 23.51
C GLN A 641 37.16 -36.17 24.37
N ARG A 642 36.64 -37.41 24.48
CA ARG A 642 37.33 -38.48 25.24
C ARG A 642 38.56 -39.03 24.52
N VAL A 643 38.53 -39.13 23.18
CA VAL A 643 39.69 -39.57 22.41
C VAL A 643 40.79 -38.51 22.39
N SER A 644 40.47 -37.24 22.32
CA SER A 644 41.47 -36.15 22.41
C SER A 644 42.18 -36.10 23.78
N ILE A 645 41.44 -36.27 24.86
CA ILE A 645 42.02 -36.26 26.19
C ILE A 645 42.87 -37.54 26.42
N ALA A 646 42.40 -38.70 25.97
CA ALA A 646 43.15 -39.95 26.08
C ALA A 646 44.41 -39.93 25.22
N SER A 647 44.39 -39.39 24.01
CA SER A 647 45.59 -39.26 23.16
C SER A 647 46.61 -38.27 23.70
N THR A 648 46.16 -37.18 24.33
CA THR A 648 47.04 -36.18 24.93
C THR A 648 47.77 -36.77 26.19
N TYR A 649 47.07 -37.53 27.01
CA TYR A 649 47.70 -38.23 28.15
C TYR A 649 48.59 -39.34 27.67
N PHE A 650 48.32 -40.07 26.61
CA PHE A 650 49.14 -41.11 26.04
C PHE A 650 50.44 -40.54 25.44
N VAL A 651 50.36 -39.39 24.75
CA VAL A 651 51.56 -38.69 24.23
C VAL A 651 52.41 -38.12 25.37
N LEU A 652 51.83 -37.58 26.46
CA LEU A 652 52.52 -37.11 27.61
C LEU A 652 53.21 -38.30 28.43
N PHE A 653 52.51 -39.45 28.50
CA PHE A 653 53.07 -40.65 29.16
C PHE A 653 54.26 -41.24 28.37
N LEU A 654 54.16 -41.28 27.03
CA LEU A 654 55.29 -41.71 26.20
C LEU A 654 56.44 -40.71 26.23
N SER A 655 56.26 -39.44 26.33
CA SER A 655 57.31 -38.42 26.51
C SER A 655 58.00 -38.58 27.86
N PHE A 656 57.25 -38.88 28.93
CA PHE A 656 57.83 -39.13 30.26
C PHE A 656 58.65 -40.44 30.35
N CYS A 657 58.20 -41.47 29.61
CA CYS A 657 58.93 -42.72 29.51
C CYS A 657 60.26 -42.60 28.71
N PHE A 658 60.24 -41.77 27.63
CA PHE A 658 61.41 -41.49 26.79
C PHE A 658 62.48 -40.69 27.51
N VAL A 659 62.09 -39.71 28.36
CA VAL A 659 63.06 -38.94 29.19
C VAL A 659 63.72 -39.81 30.25
N ARG A 660 63.02 -40.81 30.82
CA ARG A 660 63.61 -41.74 31.80
C ARG A 660 64.54 -42.82 31.20
N ILE A 661 64.48 -43.07 29.89
CA ILE A 661 65.34 -43.99 29.16
C ILE A 661 66.66 -43.31 28.72
N LEU A 662 66.69 -42.00 28.70
CA LEU A 662 67.89 -41.21 28.34
C LEU A 662 68.70 -40.75 29.55
N GLU A 663 68.21 -40.96 30.79
CA GLU A 663 68.95 -40.70 32.06
C GLU A 663 69.46 -41.93 32.75
N ASN A 664 69.40 -43.13 32.16
CA ASN A 664 70.12 -44.33 32.54
C ASN A 664 70.97 -44.74 31.33
#